data_2d3604d8f355e0fd1020a79249dca294
#
_entry.id   2d3604d8f355e0fd1020a79249dca294
#
_cell.length_a   1.000
_cell.length_b   1.000
_cell.length_c   1.000
_cell.angle_alpha   90.00
_cell.angle_beta   90.00
_cell.angle_gamma   90.00
#
_symmetry.space_group_name_H-M   'P 1'
#
loop_
_entity.id
_entity.type
_entity.pdbx_description
1 polymer ?
#
loop_
_entity_poly.entity_id
_entity_poly.type
_entity_poly.pdbx_seq_one_letter_code
_entity_poly.pdbx_strand_id
1 'polypeptide(L)'
;MCSSDLLKLNTDWYLISIIPKHVVDAQTNVILMRSMVLIISILAGIFLLVAFYLRHLNKANKRLRSQANYIGHLYNAIPEGVALMTVEKPYHLMSLNREGLRLLAYPDNAPNNAPKGISLREIIHPDEYEQVIMPAEESEGRDNKHIFENRVLKKDGSYFWAGGIVERTLDENENPILIATFHDVTDEKLRAEAEEREKLQERLTLVGAISNAYPVIIRINLTRDTLGFVYIDPALKLNIGKQKTYSELFEDMLPTIHEESLNDYIKRFALKNLRGILEEKKEIFLEARQRLTDEVYHWTSTQIIHVDNPYSEDKLAILISRRIDEQRHEEEQQRQALQSALDNAMAASRAKSQFLSNMSHDIRTPMNAIVGMAAIAAAHLNDRDRVAECLKKIGLSSKHLLSLINDVLDMSKIESGKLSLRYEPFDFAELLSELTELLKPQADAGRLTMEVSLTKLKNEKVIGDPLRVQQVCINILSNAIKYTPAGGSIHVTVTQKAGARKGYLNYVFCCSDTGIGMKEEFIERLFQPFERAQDSTSSKVTGTGLGMAITKNVVDLMNGSIRVESTPGKGSVFTVTLPLKLQEDGEEEVPREWIGVRCLMVDDDRMICENAAELLDDMGLRAEFVTDGHTAVHYVLQAEKSADPYGLVIVDWKMPDMDGVEVTRRIRKVIGADTPVIVLTAYDWSEIEREAREAGVTAFLAKPFYHAKLCGLLGELSGEKPQQEIRRPALSVDYADKRILLVEDNEINREIARELIGESGAVIEEACDGEEAVQMVADSKEGYYDMILMDIQMPRMDGYEATKAIRRMNRADAIKIPIIAMTANAFAEDAQAAAQAGMNAHFAKPIDIEALDKLLYQYLGEED
;
A
#
# COMPACT_ATOMS: atom_id res chain seq x y z
N MET A 1 13.91 18.49 63.36
CA MET A 1 13.13 17.63 64.31
C MET A 1 13.76 16.26 64.20
N CYS A 2 14.13 15.71 65.39
CA CYS A 2 14.68 14.35 65.47
C CYS A 2 13.54 13.35 65.60
N SER A 3 13.57 12.29 64.76
CA SER A 3 12.70 11.12 64.98
C SER A 3 13.40 10.21 66.03
N SER A 4 12.71 9.86 67.11
CA SER A 4 13.18 8.90 68.09
C SER A 4 12.41 7.59 67.89
N ASP A 5 13.11 6.56 67.44
CA ASP A 5 12.54 5.20 67.42
C ASP A 5 12.95 4.47 68.70
N LEU A 6 11.96 3.97 69.42
CA LEU A 6 12.12 3.16 70.62
C LEU A 6 12.14 1.68 70.20
N LEU A 7 13.33 1.06 70.23
CA LEU A 7 13.47 -0.39 70.12
C LEU A 7 13.41 -1.00 71.56
N LYS A 8 12.37 -1.82 71.80
CA LYS A 8 12.19 -2.57 73.07
C LYS A 8 13.01 -3.88 73.02
N LEU A 9 14.07 -3.91 73.74
CA LEU A 9 14.82 -5.12 74.06
C LEU A 9 14.20 -5.86 75.25
N ASN A 10 14.12 -7.16 75.18
CA ASN A 10 13.42 -8.10 76.08
C ASN A 10 13.94 -8.05 77.53
N THR A 11 13.58 -7.09 78.24
CA THR A 11 13.66 -6.81 79.73
C THR A 11 13.94 -5.32 79.96
N ASP A 12 12.94 -4.58 80.31
CA ASP A 12 12.94 -3.22 80.93
C ASP A 12 14.00 -2.17 80.54
N TRP A 13 14.71 -2.40 79.39
CA TRP A 13 15.70 -1.47 78.88
C TRP A 13 15.28 -0.95 77.56
N TYR A 14 15.34 0.38 77.37
CA TYR A 14 15.05 1.05 76.11
C TYR A 14 16.33 1.67 75.57
N LEU A 15 16.68 1.33 74.36
CA LEU A 15 17.75 2.01 73.63
C LEU A 15 17.13 3.16 72.88
N ILE A 16 17.48 4.39 73.21
CA ILE A 16 17.08 5.57 72.45
C ILE A 16 18.23 5.91 71.44
N SER A 17 17.98 5.64 70.21
CA SER A 17 18.86 6.15 69.17
C SER A 17 18.30 7.44 68.60
N ILE A 18 19.04 8.53 68.76
CA ILE A 18 18.67 9.82 68.19
C ILE A 18 19.38 9.96 66.81
N ILE A 19 18.66 9.64 65.76
CA ILE A 19 19.20 9.88 64.43
C ILE A 19 18.63 11.20 63.91
N PRO A 20 19.46 12.15 63.46
CA PRO A 20 18.96 13.40 62.92
C PRO A 20 17.99 13.16 61.76
N LYS A 21 16.83 13.81 61.77
CA LYS A 21 15.76 13.62 60.79
C LYS A 21 16.23 13.72 59.34
N HIS A 22 17.20 14.61 59.09
CA HIS A 22 17.77 14.78 57.77
C HIS A 22 18.56 13.55 57.28
N VAL A 23 19.12 12.74 58.19
CA VAL A 23 19.84 11.50 57.85
C VAL A 23 18.86 10.36 57.56
N VAL A 24 17.76 10.30 58.36
CA VAL A 24 16.69 9.33 58.12
C VAL A 24 15.95 9.64 56.81
N ASP A 25 15.64 10.90 56.62
CA ASP A 25 14.98 11.36 55.40
C ASP A 25 15.85 11.12 54.13
N ALA A 26 17.19 11.34 54.26
CA ALA A 26 18.12 11.09 53.18
C ALA A 26 18.24 9.59 52.82
N GLN A 27 18.32 8.72 53.84
CA GLN A 27 18.39 7.28 53.61
C GLN A 27 17.04 6.71 53.13
N THR A 28 15.94 7.21 53.68
CA THR A 28 14.59 6.79 53.29
C THR A 28 14.28 7.20 51.86
N ASN A 29 14.68 8.42 51.47
CA ASN A 29 14.52 8.88 50.07
C ASN A 29 15.40 8.09 49.09
N VAL A 30 16.64 7.73 49.48
CA VAL A 30 17.50 6.88 48.63
C VAL A 30 16.92 5.46 48.48
N ILE A 31 16.40 4.89 49.55
CA ILE A 31 15.75 3.56 49.54
C ILE A 31 14.43 3.61 48.79
N LEU A 32 13.61 4.64 48.98
CA LEU A 32 12.36 4.86 48.24
C LEU A 32 12.63 5.08 46.75
N MET A 33 13.63 5.91 46.38
CA MET A 33 14.03 6.09 44.98
C MET A 33 14.52 4.79 44.37
N ARG A 34 15.37 4.03 45.06
CA ARG A 34 15.85 2.73 44.53
C ARG A 34 14.72 1.71 44.41
N SER A 35 13.80 1.67 45.40
CA SER A 35 12.63 0.79 45.34
C SER A 35 11.66 1.22 44.27
N MET A 36 11.41 2.53 44.11
CA MET A 36 10.62 3.05 42.97
C MET A 36 11.23 2.72 41.61
N VAL A 37 12.53 2.92 41.46
CA VAL A 37 13.22 2.58 40.22
C VAL A 37 13.14 1.07 39.92
N LEU A 38 13.29 0.24 40.98
CA LEU A 38 13.16 -1.21 40.83
C LEU A 38 11.72 -1.61 40.47
N ILE A 39 10.73 -1.04 41.17
CA ILE A 39 9.30 -1.28 40.91
C ILE A 39 8.93 -0.79 39.50
N ILE A 40 9.38 0.39 39.12
CA ILE A 40 9.14 0.94 37.77
C ILE A 40 9.79 0.05 36.71
N SER A 41 11.01 -0.42 36.97
CA SER A 41 11.72 -1.33 36.04
C SER A 41 11.01 -2.68 35.90
N ILE A 42 10.50 -3.23 37.01
CA ILE A 42 9.73 -4.47 36.99
C ILE A 42 8.37 -4.26 36.35
N LEU A 43 7.67 -3.14 36.66
CA LEU A 43 6.39 -2.81 36.03
C LEU A 43 6.55 -2.52 34.53
N ALA A 44 7.62 -1.83 34.15
CA ALA A 44 7.96 -1.63 32.72
C ALA A 44 8.27 -2.96 32.02
N GLY A 45 9.00 -3.86 32.70
CA GLY A 45 9.25 -5.21 32.18
C GLY A 45 7.97 -6.04 32.03
N ILE A 46 7.10 -6.00 33.03
CA ILE A 46 5.78 -6.67 32.96
C ILE A 46 4.91 -6.04 31.90
N PHE A 47 4.89 -4.71 31.80
CA PHE A 47 4.13 -4.00 30.77
C PHE A 47 4.63 -4.33 29.38
N LEU A 48 5.95 -4.38 29.17
CA LEU A 48 6.53 -4.80 27.89
C LEU A 48 6.19 -6.25 27.57
N LEU A 49 6.20 -7.13 28.58
CA LEU A 49 5.80 -8.55 28.44
C LEU A 49 4.31 -8.69 28.10
N VAL A 50 3.46 -7.94 28.79
CA VAL A 50 2.01 -7.93 28.56
C VAL A 50 1.70 -7.27 27.20
N ALA A 51 2.35 -6.16 26.88
CA ALA A 51 2.20 -5.52 25.57
C ALA A 51 2.71 -6.41 24.43
N PHE A 52 3.82 -7.12 24.64
CA PHE A 52 4.32 -8.13 23.70
C PHE A 52 3.34 -9.30 23.57
N TYR A 53 2.82 -9.79 24.70
CA TYR A 53 1.83 -10.87 24.73
C TYR A 53 0.51 -10.47 24.06
N LEU A 54 0.00 -9.27 24.36
CA LEU A 54 -1.21 -8.73 23.73
C LEU A 54 -1.01 -8.45 22.23
N ARG A 55 0.18 -7.94 21.87
CA ARG A 55 0.54 -7.79 20.44
C ARG A 55 0.64 -9.14 19.73
N HIS A 56 1.17 -10.14 20.41
CA HIS A 56 1.26 -11.50 19.89
C HIS A 56 -0.12 -12.15 19.75
N LEU A 57 -0.99 -11.98 20.75
CA LEU A 57 -2.39 -12.40 20.73
C LEU A 57 -3.19 -11.67 19.64
N ASN A 58 -3.05 -10.36 19.51
CA ASN A 58 -3.72 -9.61 18.43
C ASN A 58 -3.20 -9.97 17.04
N LYS A 59 -1.90 -10.25 16.94
CA LYS A 59 -1.32 -10.73 15.68
C LYS A 59 -1.77 -12.17 15.37
N ALA A 60 -1.89 -13.02 16.39
CA ALA A 60 -2.45 -14.36 16.26
C ALA A 60 -3.94 -14.31 15.93
N ASN A 61 -4.73 -13.48 16.60
CA ASN A 61 -6.16 -13.30 16.31
C ASN A 61 -6.40 -12.69 14.92
N LYS A 62 -5.56 -11.72 14.49
CA LYS A 62 -5.62 -11.23 13.10
C LYS A 62 -5.27 -12.31 12.09
N ARG A 63 -4.24 -13.13 12.38
CA ARG A 63 -3.90 -14.27 11.53
C ARG A 63 -5.02 -15.32 11.50
N LEU A 64 -5.59 -15.65 12.65
CA LEU A 64 -6.72 -16.58 12.74
C LEU A 64 -7.94 -16.04 12.00
N ARG A 65 -8.29 -14.76 12.17
CA ARG A 65 -9.38 -14.14 11.41
C ARG A 65 -9.08 -14.09 9.90
N SER A 66 -7.84 -13.79 9.52
CA SER A 66 -7.43 -13.82 8.10
C SER A 66 -7.47 -15.23 7.54
N GLN A 67 -7.02 -16.23 8.31
CA GLN A 67 -7.13 -17.65 7.93
C GLN A 67 -8.57 -18.12 7.89
N ALA A 68 -9.39 -17.76 8.85
CA ALA A 68 -10.81 -18.09 8.86
C ALA A 68 -11.54 -17.46 7.67
N ASN A 69 -11.26 -16.18 7.36
CA ASN A 69 -11.80 -15.53 6.17
C ASN A 69 -11.28 -16.18 4.88
N TYR A 70 -10.00 -16.51 4.83
CA TYR A 70 -9.43 -17.21 3.68
C TYR A 70 -10.03 -18.59 3.48
N ILE A 71 -10.19 -19.37 4.57
CA ILE A 71 -10.88 -20.66 4.53
C ILE A 71 -12.35 -20.48 4.12
N GLY A 72 -13.03 -19.47 4.65
CA GLY A 72 -14.39 -19.13 4.25
C GLY A 72 -14.50 -18.77 2.76
N HIS A 73 -13.53 -18.03 2.23
CA HIS A 73 -13.46 -17.76 0.79
C HIS A 73 -13.16 -19.00 -0.03
N LEU A 74 -12.26 -19.86 0.41
CA LEU A 74 -12.00 -21.15 -0.25
C LEU A 74 -13.23 -22.04 -0.22
N TYR A 75 -13.88 -22.17 0.93
CA TYR A 75 -15.10 -22.95 1.10
C TYR A 75 -16.20 -22.50 0.13
N ASN A 76 -16.37 -21.19 -0.04
CA ASN A 76 -17.34 -20.62 -0.97
C ASN A 76 -16.87 -20.56 -2.43
N ALA A 77 -15.60 -20.79 -2.69
CA ALA A 77 -15.03 -20.85 -4.04
C ALA A 77 -15.03 -22.28 -4.62
N ILE A 78 -15.34 -23.29 -3.81
CA ILE A 78 -15.47 -24.66 -4.28
C ILE A 78 -16.65 -24.73 -5.26
N PRO A 79 -16.43 -25.21 -6.50
CA PRO A 79 -17.46 -25.26 -7.52
C PRO A 79 -18.49 -26.38 -7.32
N GLU A 80 -18.44 -27.06 -6.19
CA GLU A 80 -19.38 -28.07 -5.76
C GLU A 80 -20.12 -27.62 -4.51
N GLY A 81 -21.33 -28.09 -4.32
CA GLY A 81 -22.07 -27.94 -3.07
C GLY A 81 -21.35 -28.67 -1.94
N VAL A 82 -21.02 -27.94 -0.87
CA VAL A 82 -20.46 -28.56 0.34
C VAL A 82 -21.41 -28.36 1.48
N ALA A 83 -21.88 -29.48 2.06
CA ALA A 83 -22.78 -29.53 3.18
C ALA A 83 -22.12 -30.12 4.42
N LEU A 84 -22.27 -29.45 5.55
CA LEU A 84 -21.94 -30.01 6.86
C LEU A 84 -23.23 -30.46 7.55
N MET A 85 -23.21 -31.66 8.13
CA MET A 85 -24.38 -32.29 8.72
C MET A 85 -24.07 -32.98 10.05
N THR A 86 -25.08 -33.12 10.89
CA THR A 86 -24.98 -33.89 12.13
C THR A 86 -24.86 -35.39 11.84
N VAL A 87 -24.25 -36.16 12.73
CA VAL A 87 -24.18 -37.63 12.64
C VAL A 87 -25.40 -38.31 13.26
N GLU A 88 -26.20 -37.59 14.06
CA GLU A 88 -27.40 -38.12 14.72
C GLU A 88 -28.60 -38.05 13.79
N LYS A 89 -29.40 -39.15 13.74
CA LYS A 89 -30.68 -39.16 13.02
C LYS A 89 -31.66 -38.15 13.63
N PRO A 90 -32.42 -37.44 12.80
CA PRO A 90 -32.61 -37.60 11.33
C PRO A 90 -31.60 -36.80 10.47
N TYR A 91 -30.31 -36.67 10.81
CA TYR A 91 -29.26 -35.98 10.09
C TYR A 91 -29.65 -34.56 9.68
N HIS A 92 -29.30 -33.61 10.47
CA HIS A 92 -29.64 -32.21 10.24
C HIS A 92 -28.51 -31.45 9.53
N LEU A 93 -28.87 -30.61 8.58
CA LEU A 93 -27.97 -29.72 7.89
C LEU A 93 -27.46 -28.63 8.84
N MET A 94 -26.14 -28.49 8.96
CA MET A 94 -25.48 -27.47 9.81
C MET A 94 -25.06 -26.27 9.00
N SER A 95 -24.51 -26.48 7.81
CA SER A 95 -24.06 -25.38 6.92
C SER A 95 -23.95 -25.84 5.47
N LEU A 96 -24.05 -24.89 4.56
CA LEU A 96 -23.82 -25.03 3.12
C LEU A 96 -22.87 -23.95 2.61
N ASN A 97 -22.03 -24.28 1.65
CA ASN A 97 -21.28 -23.28 0.91
C ASN A 97 -22.19 -22.56 -0.12
N ARG A 98 -21.66 -21.54 -0.77
CA ARG A 98 -22.41 -20.74 -1.74
C ARG A 98 -23.01 -21.58 -2.88
N GLU A 99 -22.22 -22.52 -3.40
CA GLU A 99 -22.69 -23.40 -4.49
C GLU A 99 -23.77 -24.35 -4.02
N GLY A 100 -23.67 -24.91 -2.82
CA GLY A 100 -24.72 -25.73 -2.22
C GLY A 100 -26.03 -24.97 -2.03
N LEU A 101 -25.98 -23.70 -1.62
CA LEU A 101 -27.16 -22.83 -1.56
C LEU A 101 -27.80 -22.65 -2.95
N ARG A 102 -26.98 -22.41 -3.98
CA ARG A 102 -27.42 -22.25 -5.36
C ARG A 102 -28.09 -23.52 -5.88
N LEU A 103 -27.45 -24.66 -5.69
CA LEU A 103 -27.97 -25.95 -6.16
C LEU A 103 -29.31 -26.29 -5.51
N LEU A 104 -29.48 -25.96 -4.23
CA LEU A 104 -30.74 -26.18 -3.51
C LEU A 104 -31.76 -25.06 -3.67
N ALA A 105 -31.52 -24.09 -4.54
CA ALA A 105 -32.35 -22.91 -4.82
C ALA A 105 -32.65 -22.03 -3.60
N TYR A 106 -31.72 -21.89 -2.68
CA TYR A 106 -31.78 -20.90 -1.61
C TYR A 106 -31.18 -19.55 -2.04
N PRO A 107 -31.75 -18.42 -1.57
CA PRO A 107 -31.25 -17.09 -1.97
C PRO A 107 -29.85 -16.82 -1.45
N ASP A 108 -29.04 -16.18 -2.30
CA ASP A 108 -27.60 -15.85 -2.08
C ASP A 108 -27.34 -14.87 -0.91
N ASN A 109 -28.39 -14.21 -0.40
CA ASN A 109 -28.32 -13.17 0.63
C ASN A 109 -28.50 -13.70 2.07
N ALA A 110 -28.23 -14.96 2.30
CA ALA A 110 -28.33 -15.56 3.64
C ALA A 110 -26.93 -15.87 4.22
N PRO A 111 -26.09 -14.86 4.56
CA PRO A 111 -24.73 -15.12 5.05
C PRO A 111 -24.67 -15.82 6.43
N ASN A 112 -25.82 -15.97 7.12
CA ASN A 112 -25.93 -16.69 8.40
C ASN A 112 -27.19 -17.55 8.55
N ASN A 113 -28.01 -17.71 7.50
CA ASN A 113 -29.20 -18.50 7.48
C ASN A 113 -29.07 -19.62 6.43
N ALA A 114 -28.01 -20.39 6.47
CA ALA A 114 -28.14 -21.76 6.00
C ALA A 114 -29.37 -22.36 6.74
N PRO A 115 -30.18 -23.15 6.06
CA PRO A 115 -31.33 -23.80 6.69
C PRO A 115 -30.84 -24.77 7.78
N LYS A 116 -30.49 -24.22 8.94
CA LYS A 116 -30.05 -24.99 10.09
C LYS A 116 -31.21 -25.81 10.58
N GLY A 117 -30.98 -27.11 10.69
CA GLY A 117 -31.97 -28.02 11.24
C GLY A 117 -32.94 -28.65 10.25
N ILE A 118 -32.77 -28.44 8.93
CA ILE A 118 -33.49 -29.22 7.94
C ILE A 118 -32.98 -30.66 7.98
N SER A 119 -33.88 -31.61 8.07
CA SER A 119 -33.51 -33.02 8.02
C SER A 119 -33.23 -33.47 6.58
N LEU A 120 -32.24 -34.33 6.41
CA LEU A 120 -31.93 -34.98 5.13
C LEU A 120 -33.19 -35.67 4.52
N ARG A 121 -34.13 -36.12 5.39
CA ARG A 121 -35.39 -36.70 4.97
C ARG A 121 -36.31 -35.76 4.19
N GLU A 122 -36.14 -34.45 4.40
CA GLU A 122 -36.90 -33.40 3.71
C GLU A 122 -36.29 -33.00 2.36
N ILE A 123 -35.02 -33.36 2.16
CA ILE A 123 -34.21 -32.95 1.00
C ILE A 123 -34.06 -34.11 0.00
N ILE A 124 -34.01 -35.37 0.47
CA ILE A 124 -33.83 -36.54 -0.39
C ILE A 124 -35.18 -37.09 -0.79
N HIS A 125 -35.26 -37.60 -2.04
CA HIS A 125 -36.49 -38.23 -2.52
C HIS A 125 -36.92 -39.41 -1.61
N PRO A 126 -38.19 -39.53 -1.23
CA PRO A 126 -38.66 -40.55 -0.26
C PRO A 126 -38.24 -41.98 -0.62
N ASP A 127 -38.31 -42.35 -1.90
CA ASP A 127 -37.97 -43.69 -2.37
C ASP A 127 -36.48 -44.02 -2.29
N GLU A 128 -35.62 -43.00 -2.19
CA GLU A 128 -34.18 -43.17 -2.19
C GLU A 128 -33.55 -42.93 -0.82
N TYR A 129 -34.33 -42.41 0.15
CA TYR A 129 -33.81 -42.03 1.47
C TYR A 129 -33.13 -43.19 2.21
N GLU A 130 -33.75 -44.38 2.24
CA GLU A 130 -33.17 -45.54 2.90
C GLU A 130 -31.87 -46.03 2.22
N GLN A 131 -31.77 -45.92 0.88
CA GLN A 131 -30.61 -46.34 0.11
C GLN A 131 -29.41 -45.42 0.33
N VAL A 132 -29.66 -44.16 0.64
CA VAL A 132 -28.59 -43.16 0.91
C VAL A 132 -28.07 -43.34 2.33
N ILE A 133 -28.90 -43.71 3.28
CA ILE A 133 -28.55 -43.75 4.71
C ILE A 133 -27.94 -45.09 5.13
N MET A 134 -28.40 -46.22 4.60
CA MET A 134 -27.82 -47.52 4.95
C MET A 134 -26.30 -47.62 4.81
N PRO A 135 -25.68 -47.16 3.72
CA PRO A 135 -24.21 -47.21 3.61
C PRO A 135 -23.46 -46.24 4.55
N ALA A 136 -24.10 -45.14 4.95
CA ALA A 136 -23.51 -44.22 5.91
C ALA A 136 -23.49 -44.78 7.35
N GLU A 137 -24.40 -45.74 7.65
CA GLU A 137 -24.44 -46.43 8.93
C GLU A 137 -23.48 -47.62 9.02
N GLU A 138 -23.27 -48.33 7.91
CA GLU A 138 -22.38 -49.50 7.85
C GLU A 138 -20.87 -49.15 7.84
N SER A 139 -20.51 -47.88 7.64
CA SER A 139 -19.14 -47.45 7.55
C SER A 139 -18.47 -47.23 8.91
N GLU A 140 -18.58 -48.10 9.88
CA GLU A 140 -17.78 -48.13 11.12
C GLU A 140 -16.30 -48.61 10.88
N GLY A 141 -15.89 -48.81 9.62
CA GLY A 141 -14.58 -49.29 9.22
C GLY A 141 -13.71 -48.29 8.51
N ARG A 142 -12.47 -48.65 8.24
CA ARG A 142 -11.33 -47.81 7.78
C ARG A 142 -11.49 -46.95 6.52
N ASP A 143 -12.62 -46.96 5.81
CA ASP A 143 -12.88 -46.12 4.63
C ASP A 143 -14.05 -45.18 4.93
N ASN A 144 -13.75 -43.95 5.35
CA ASN A 144 -14.73 -42.94 5.79
C ASN A 144 -15.48 -42.26 4.65
N LYS A 145 -15.32 -42.70 3.39
CA LYS A 145 -15.87 -42.03 2.21
C LYS A 145 -16.94 -42.89 1.54
N HIS A 146 -18.09 -42.28 1.32
CA HIS A 146 -19.21 -42.92 0.59
C HIS A 146 -19.62 -42.04 -0.59
N ILE A 147 -19.64 -42.63 -1.79
CA ILE A 147 -20.14 -41.99 -3.01
C ILE A 147 -21.64 -42.19 -3.09
N PHE A 148 -22.38 -41.14 -3.36
CA PHE A 148 -23.81 -41.17 -3.52
C PHE A 148 -24.28 -40.53 -4.81
N GLU A 149 -25.37 -41.02 -5.34
CA GLU A 149 -26.12 -40.38 -6.40
C GLU A 149 -27.62 -40.58 -6.09
N ASN A 150 -28.33 -39.49 -5.80
CA ASN A 150 -29.73 -39.52 -5.45
C ASN A 150 -30.45 -38.25 -5.87
N ARG A 151 -31.78 -38.30 -5.92
CA ARG A 151 -32.62 -37.12 -6.18
C ARG A 151 -32.77 -36.28 -4.92
N VAL A 152 -32.42 -34.99 -5.09
CA VAL A 152 -32.46 -33.99 -4.02
C VAL A 152 -33.51 -32.94 -4.34
N LEU A 153 -34.34 -32.61 -3.34
CA LEU A 153 -35.41 -31.62 -3.43
C LEU A 153 -34.85 -30.22 -3.27
N LYS A 154 -35.15 -29.36 -4.24
CA LYS A 154 -34.87 -27.91 -4.15
C LYS A 154 -35.97 -27.20 -3.36
N LYS A 155 -35.70 -26.02 -2.88
CA LYS A 155 -36.67 -25.19 -2.14
C LYS A 155 -37.91 -24.83 -2.94
N ASP A 156 -37.81 -24.78 -4.26
CA ASP A 156 -38.94 -24.52 -5.19
C ASP A 156 -39.83 -25.74 -5.44
N GLY A 157 -39.51 -26.88 -4.82
CA GLY A 157 -40.27 -28.14 -4.97
C GLY A 157 -39.84 -28.99 -6.16
N SER A 158 -38.87 -28.57 -6.98
CA SER A 158 -38.26 -29.37 -8.04
C SER A 158 -37.16 -30.29 -7.48
N TYR A 159 -36.89 -31.39 -8.18
CA TYR A 159 -35.78 -32.30 -7.87
C TYR A 159 -34.67 -32.16 -8.87
N PHE A 160 -33.44 -32.42 -8.39
CA PHE A 160 -32.27 -32.62 -9.23
C PHE A 160 -31.50 -33.86 -8.77
N TRP A 161 -30.77 -34.48 -9.64
CA TRP A 161 -29.85 -35.54 -9.28
C TRP A 161 -28.56 -34.97 -8.72
N ALA A 162 -28.26 -35.24 -7.46
CA ALA A 162 -27.03 -34.91 -6.81
C ALA A 162 -26.09 -36.08 -6.79
N GLY A 163 -24.90 -35.92 -7.37
CA GLY A 163 -23.77 -36.86 -7.25
C GLY A 163 -22.72 -36.30 -6.35
N GLY A 164 -22.15 -37.12 -5.49
CA GLY A 164 -21.17 -36.61 -4.56
C GLY A 164 -20.55 -37.65 -3.63
N ILE A 165 -19.80 -37.14 -2.66
CA ILE A 165 -19.11 -37.95 -1.66
C ILE A 165 -19.50 -37.42 -0.28
N VAL A 166 -19.86 -38.32 0.61
CA VAL A 166 -20.03 -38.04 2.04
C VAL A 166 -18.86 -38.63 2.83
N GLU A 167 -18.26 -37.85 3.70
CA GLU A 167 -17.17 -38.27 4.56
C GLU A 167 -17.46 -37.91 6.01
N ARG A 168 -17.16 -38.83 6.92
CA ARG A 168 -17.26 -38.59 8.35
C ARG A 168 -15.96 -38.03 8.88
N THR A 169 -15.99 -36.89 9.57
CA THR A 169 -14.83 -36.22 10.18
C THR A 169 -15.18 -35.69 11.57
N LEU A 170 -14.26 -35.01 12.22
CA LEU A 170 -14.46 -34.38 13.52
C LEU A 170 -14.49 -32.85 13.36
N ASP A 171 -15.36 -32.19 14.12
CA ASP A 171 -15.36 -30.72 14.24
C ASP A 171 -14.25 -30.21 15.17
N GLU A 172 -14.18 -28.90 15.40
CA GLU A 172 -13.21 -28.27 16.29
C GLU A 172 -13.30 -28.73 17.75
N ASN A 173 -14.40 -29.32 18.16
CA ASN A 173 -14.67 -29.84 19.52
C ASN A 173 -14.58 -31.35 19.59
N GLU A 174 -13.98 -31.99 18.59
CA GLU A 174 -13.86 -33.45 18.48
C GLU A 174 -15.21 -34.18 18.33
N ASN A 175 -16.31 -33.45 17.99
CA ASN A 175 -17.57 -34.10 17.71
C ASN A 175 -17.59 -34.60 16.27
N PRO A 176 -18.14 -35.80 16.04
CA PRO A 176 -18.26 -36.31 14.70
C PRO A 176 -19.29 -35.55 13.88
N ILE A 177 -18.92 -35.19 12.65
CA ILE A 177 -19.76 -34.53 11.66
C ILE A 177 -19.63 -35.24 10.32
N LEU A 178 -20.60 -35.04 9.44
CA LEU A 178 -20.56 -35.47 8.05
C LEU A 178 -20.29 -34.27 7.15
N ILE A 179 -19.35 -34.42 6.23
CA ILE A 179 -19.12 -33.50 5.13
C ILE A 179 -19.59 -34.17 3.84
N ALA A 180 -20.54 -33.57 3.16
CA ALA A 180 -20.94 -34.00 1.82
C ALA A 180 -20.49 -32.97 0.80
N THR A 181 -19.77 -33.40 -0.24
CA THR A 181 -19.57 -32.63 -1.45
C THR A 181 -20.49 -33.18 -2.53
N PHE A 182 -21.18 -32.29 -3.24
CA PHE A 182 -22.16 -32.70 -4.24
C PHE A 182 -22.27 -31.68 -5.37
N HIS A 183 -22.63 -32.18 -6.53
CA HIS A 183 -22.92 -31.39 -7.72
C HIS A 183 -24.16 -31.91 -8.44
N ASP A 184 -24.71 -31.11 -9.31
CA ASP A 184 -25.87 -31.45 -10.09
C ASP A 184 -25.47 -32.39 -11.23
N VAL A 185 -25.85 -33.63 -11.16
CA VAL A 185 -25.64 -34.67 -12.19
C VAL A 185 -26.92 -34.96 -12.96
N THR A 186 -27.93 -34.10 -12.86
CA THR A 186 -29.24 -34.30 -13.53
C THR A 186 -29.07 -34.47 -15.02
N ASP A 187 -28.26 -33.63 -15.63
CA ASP A 187 -28.01 -33.72 -17.08
C ASP A 187 -27.24 -35.00 -17.42
N GLU A 188 -26.39 -35.50 -16.54
CA GLU A 188 -25.68 -36.77 -16.72
C GLU A 188 -26.61 -37.95 -16.62
N LYS A 189 -27.52 -37.93 -15.64
CA LYS A 189 -28.56 -39.01 -15.47
C LYS A 189 -29.59 -39.02 -16.59
N LEU A 190 -30.09 -37.84 -16.96
CA LEU A 190 -31.01 -37.73 -18.09
C LEU A 190 -30.34 -38.17 -19.40
N ARG A 191 -29.03 -37.87 -19.53
CA ARG A 191 -28.23 -38.37 -20.66
C ARG A 191 -28.09 -39.90 -20.59
N ALA A 192 -27.77 -40.45 -19.42
CA ALA A 192 -27.63 -41.89 -19.25
C ALA A 192 -28.95 -42.65 -19.54
N GLU A 193 -30.13 -42.14 -19.06
CA GLU A 193 -31.43 -42.68 -19.39
C GLU A 193 -31.83 -42.48 -20.86
N ALA A 194 -31.44 -41.33 -21.45
CA ALA A 194 -31.62 -41.12 -22.88
C ALA A 194 -30.70 -42.03 -23.69
N GLU A 195 -29.47 -42.25 -23.25
CA GLU A 195 -28.51 -43.17 -23.86
C GLU A 195 -29.02 -44.63 -23.85
N GLU A 196 -29.71 -45.04 -22.80
CA GLU A 196 -30.30 -46.38 -22.76
C GLU A 196 -31.43 -46.57 -23.77
N ARG A 197 -32.21 -45.51 -23.98
CA ARG A 197 -33.21 -45.47 -25.08
C ARG A 197 -32.56 -45.29 -26.44
N GLU A 198 -31.51 -44.50 -26.54
CA GLU A 198 -30.75 -44.24 -27.75
C GLU A 198 -29.90 -45.44 -28.15
N LYS A 199 -29.40 -46.25 -27.19
CA LYS A 199 -28.63 -47.50 -27.47
C LYS A 199 -29.40 -48.51 -28.33
N LEU A 200 -30.74 -48.47 -28.32
CA LEU A 200 -31.53 -49.30 -29.24
C LEU A 200 -31.61 -48.69 -30.66
N GLN A 201 -31.58 -47.35 -30.72
CA GLN A 201 -31.47 -46.60 -31.98
C GLN A 201 -30.02 -46.42 -32.44
N GLU A 202 -29.09 -46.34 -31.48
CA GLU A 202 -27.63 -46.15 -31.75
C GLU A 202 -26.94 -47.34 -32.37
N ARG A 203 -27.44 -48.59 -32.23
CA ARG A 203 -26.87 -49.72 -32.97
C ARG A 203 -26.87 -49.55 -34.49
N LEU A 204 -27.74 -48.71 -35.02
CA LEU A 204 -27.76 -48.34 -36.44
C LEU A 204 -26.96 -47.05 -36.74
N THR A 205 -26.86 -46.14 -35.75
CA THR A 205 -26.15 -44.86 -35.89
C THR A 205 -24.70 -44.95 -35.44
N LEU A 206 -24.35 -45.94 -34.59
CA LEU A 206 -23.03 -46.15 -34.01
C LEU A 206 -21.95 -46.42 -35.08
N VAL A 207 -22.32 -47.10 -36.16
CA VAL A 207 -21.39 -47.31 -37.32
C VAL A 207 -21.11 -45.96 -38.00
N GLY A 208 -22.08 -45.06 -38.11
CA GLY A 208 -21.89 -43.72 -38.68
C GLY A 208 -21.14 -42.77 -37.71
N ALA A 209 -21.42 -42.83 -36.39
CA ALA A 209 -20.75 -41.97 -35.39
C ALA A 209 -19.30 -42.39 -35.13
N ILE A 210 -19.01 -43.68 -35.03
CA ILE A 210 -17.64 -44.21 -34.89
C ILE A 210 -16.80 -43.92 -36.15
N SER A 211 -17.40 -43.95 -37.33
CA SER A 211 -16.72 -43.64 -38.60
C SER A 211 -16.30 -42.16 -38.66
N ASN A 212 -17.00 -41.24 -38.01
CA ASN A 212 -16.56 -39.84 -37.93
C ASN A 212 -15.37 -39.67 -36.97
N ALA A 213 -15.26 -40.47 -35.92
CA ALA A 213 -14.16 -40.41 -34.95
C ALA A 213 -12.93 -41.22 -35.38
N TYR A 214 -13.17 -42.35 -36.10
CA TYR A 214 -12.11 -43.23 -36.56
C TYR A 214 -12.20 -43.47 -38.07
N PRO A 215 -11.38 -42.79 -38.81
CA PRO A 215 -11.37 -42.90 -40.27
C PRO A 215 -10.95 -44.29 -40.79
N VAL A 216 -10.45 -45.17 -39.91
CA VAL A 216 -10.09 -46.55 -40.24
C VAL A 216 -10.64 -47.48 -39.16
N ILE A 217 -11.49 -48.43 -39.56
CA ILE A 217 -12.04 -49.49 -38.69
C ILE A 217 -11.92 -50.81 -39.43
N ILE A 218 -11.10 -51.72 -38.88
CA ILE A 218 -10.80 -53.02 -39.51
C ILE A 218 -11.13 -54.14 -38.50
N ARG A 219 -11.88 -55.09 -38.90
CA ARG A 219 -12.11 -56.36 -38.15
C ARG A 219 -11.05 -57.37 -38.53
N ILE A 220 -10.40 -57.96 -37.59
CA ILE A 220 -9.30 -58.90 -37.72
C ILE A 220 -9.71 -60.23 -37.13
N ASN A 221 -9.54 -61.30 -37.84
CA ASN A 221 -9.56 -62.64 -37.27
C ASN A 221 -8.12 -63.12 -37.04
N LEU A 222 -7.72 -63.13 -35.77
CA LEU A 222 -6.37 -63.44 -35.33
C LEU A 222 -6.06 -64.93 -35.49
N THR A 223 -7.07 -65.78 -35.47
CA THR A 223 -6.89 -67.24 -35.61
C THR A 223 -6.54 -67.63 -37.08
N ARG A 224 -7.33 -67.05 -37.99
CA ARG A 224 -7.24 -67.42 -39.43
C ARG A 224 -6.37 -66.44 -40.26
N ASP A 225 -5.84 -65.41 -39.59
CA ASP A 225 -5.14 -64.31 -40.28
C ASP A 225 -5.91 -63.72 -41.46
N THR A 226 -7.21 -63.38 -41.20
CA THR A 226 -8.04 -62.68 -42.17
C THR A 226 -8.52 -61.35 -41.64
N LEU A 227 -8.77 -60.40 -42.55
CA LEU A 227 -9.29 -59.08 -42.19
C LEU A 227 -10.58 -58.77 -43.01
N GLY A 228 -11.33 -57.86 -42.42
CA GLY A 228 -12.53 -57.28 -43.07
C GLY A 228 -12.60 -55.79 -42.71
N PHE A 229 -12.73 -55.00 -43.73
CA PHE A 229 -12.91 -53.55 -43.56
C PHE A 229 -14.34 -53.27 -43.12
N VAL A 230 -14.49 -52.63 -41.92
CA VAL A 230 -15.77 -52.20 -41.42
C VAL A 230 -16.05 -50.79 -41.95
N TYR A 231 -15.03 -49.93 -41.88
CA TYR A 231 -15.05 -48.58 -42.42
C TYR A 231 -13.67 -48.08 -42.75
N ILE A 232 -13.59 -47.44 -43.90
CA ILE A 232 -12.41 -46.63 -44.31
C ILE A 232 -12.96 -45.34 -44.88
N ASP A 233 -12.43 -44.20 -44.35
CA ASP A 233 -12.80 -42.89 -44.89
C ASP A 233 -12.36 -42.79 -46.33
N PRO A 234 -13.25 -42.50 -47.29
CA PRO A 234 -12.92 -42.35 -48.69
C PRO A 234 -11.86 -41.27 -48.95
N ALA A 235 -11.74 -40.26 -48.07
CA ALA A 235 -10.74 -39.22 -48.18
C ALA A 235 -9.31 -39.74 -48.00
N LEU A 236 -9.11 -40.87 -47.36
CA LEU A 236 -7.82 -41.44 -47.05
C LEU A 236 -7.17 -42.16 -48.26
N LYS A 237 -7.70 -42.19 -49.40
CA LYS A 237 -7.13 -42.80 -50.64
C LYS A 237 -6.18 -44.00 -50.42
N LEU A 238 -6.38 -44.71 -49.32
CA LEU A 238 -5.53 -45.83 -48.94
C LEU A 238 -5.79 -46.98 -49.87
N ASN A 239 -4.75 -47.47 -50.53
CA ASN A 239 -4.88 -48.61 -51.45
C ASN A 239 -4.99 -49.96 -50.66
N ILE A 240 -5.75 -49.94 -49.59
CA ILE A 240 -5.84 -51.05 -48.60
C ILE A 240 -6.92 -52.09 -48.97
N GLY A 241 -7.67 -51.91 -50.03
CA GLY A 241 -8.77 -52.80 -50.42
C GLY A 241 -8.41 -54.13 -51.06
N LYS A 242 -7.12 -54.40 -51.26
CA LYS A 242 -6.66 -55.60 -51.95
C LYS A 242 -6.16 -56.72 -51.02
N GLN A 243 -5.82 -56.34 -49.76
CA GLN A 243 -5.26 -57.30 -48.77
C GLN A 243 -6.36 -58.20 -48.28
N LYS A 244 -6.08 -59.49 -48.18
CA LYS A 244 -6.94 -60.50 -47.66
C LYS A 244 -6.58 -60.93 -46.23
N THR A 245 -5.35 -60.71 -45.84
CA THR A 245 -4.79 -61.10 -44.54
C THR A 245 -4.30 -59.90 -43.77
N TYR A 246 -4.36 -59.99 -42.43
CA TYR A 246 -3.80 -58.99 -41.54
C TYR A 246 -2.27 -58.85 -41.71
N SER A 247 -1.60 -59.98 -41.90
CA SER A 247 -0.13 -59.97 -42.12
C SER A 247 0.28 -59.16 -43.35
N GLU A 248 -0.46 -59.28 -44.48
CA GLU A 248 -0.24 -58.41 -45.67
C GLU A 248 -0.46 -56.92 -45.34
N LEU A 249 -1.53 -56.60 -44.64
CA LEU A 249 -1.78 -55.19 -44.25
C LEU A 249 -0.66 -54.66 -43.33
N PHE A 250 -0.20 -55.49 -42.37
CA PHE A 250 0.84 -55.07 -41.44
C PHE A 250 2.14 -54.75 -42.20
N GLU A 251 2.57 -55.62 -43.14
CA GLU A 251 3.80 -55.39 -43.95
C GLU A 251 3.66 -54.13 -44.83
N ASP A 252 2.50 -53.86 -45.41
CA ASP A 252 2.22 -52.69 -46.22
C ASP A 252 2.23 -51.40 -45.37
N MET A 253 1.97 -51.48 -44.08
CA MET A 253 1.99 -50.33 -43.16
C MET A 253 3.40 -49.97 -42.69
N LEU A 254 4.33 -50.92 -42.58
CA LEU A 254 5.67 -50.68 -42.04
C LEU A 254 6.42 -49.50 -42.70
N PRO A 255 6.42 -49.34 -44.04
CA PRO A 255 7.12 -48.23 -44.69
C PRO A 255 6.48 -46.85 -44.40
N THR A 256 5.28 -46.83 -43.86
CA THR A 256 4.56 -45.57 -43.56
C THR A 256 4.89 -45.11 -42.12
N ILE A 257 5.43 -45.94 -41.27
CA ILE A 257 5.73 -45.61 -39.89
C ILE A 257 7.10 -44.94 -39.76
N HIS A 258 7.20 -43.86 -38.98
CA HIS A 258 8.46 -43.18 -38.71
C HIS A 258 9.44 -44.05 -37.95
N GLU A 259 10.74 -43.95 -38.27
CA GLU A 259 11.81 -44.78 -37.72
C GLU A 259 11.79 -44.89 -36.21
N GLU A 260 11.52 -43.78 -35.51
CA GLU A 260 11.44 -43.74 -34.03
C GLU A 260 10.38 -44.69 -33.43
N SER A 261 9.28 -44.85 -34.14
CA SER A 261 8.13 -45.65 -33.67
C SER A 261 8.09 -47.07 -34.26
N LEU A 262 8.94 -47.33 -35.28
CA LEU A 262 8.86 -48.54 -36.08
C LEU A 262 9.09 -49.82 -35.23
N ASN A 263 10.08 -49.80 -34.37
CA ASN A 263 10.38 -50.94 -33.49
C ASN A 263 9.24 -51.25 -32.52
N ASP A 264 8.67 -50.25 -31.93
CA ASP A 264 7.50 -50.39 -31.00
C ASP A 264 6.26 -50.84 -31.77
N TYR A 265 6.06 -50.36 -32.99
CA TYR A 265 4.97 -50.76 -33.89
C TYR A 265 5.06 -52.26 -34.20
N ILE A 266 6.24 -52.75 -34.67
CA ILE A 266 6.52 -54.17 -34.93
C ILE A 266 6.28 -54.99 -33.69
N LYS A 267 6.85 -54.58 -32.56
CA LYS A 267 6.76 -55.31 -31.30
C LYS A 267 5.33 -55.50 -30.81
N ARG A 268 4.45 -54.52 -31.05
CA ARG A 268 3.07 -54.52 -30.55
C ARG A 268 2.09 -55.13 -31.55
N PHE A 269 2.26 -54.85 -32.86
CA PHE A 269 1.23 -55.14 -33.86
C PHE A 269 1.57 -56.27 -34.84
N ALA A 270 2.80 -56.83 -34.82
CA ALA A 270 3.06 -58.04 -35.58
C ALA A 270 2.16 -59.19 -35.08
N LEU A 271 1.50 -59.90 -36.00
CA LEU A 271 0.48 -60.94 -35.70
C LEU A 271 0.91 -61.93 -34.65
N LYS A 272 2.24 -62.35 -34.71
CA LYS A 272 2.82 -63.29 -33.77
C LYS A 272 2.81 -62.76 -32.31
N ASN A 273 3.11 -61.49 -32.10
CA ASN A 273 3.12 -60.80 -30.82
C ASN A 273 1.74 -60.42 -30.39
N LEU A 274 0.92 -59.91 -31.30
CA LEU A 274 -0.45 -59.42 -31.10
C LEU A 274 -1.33 -60.51 -30.48
N ARG A 275 -1.24 -61.77 -30.96
CA ARG A 275 -1.98 -62.91 -30.36
C ARG A 275 -1.72 -63.09 -28.89
N GLY A 276 -0.45 -63.08 -28.48
CA GLY A 276 -0.06 -63.27 -27.08
C GLY A 276 -0.49 -62.05 -26.20
N ILE A 277 -0.30 -60.83 -26.72
CA ILE A 277 -0.62 -59.62 -25.97
C ILE A 277 -2.12 -59.45 -25.71
N LEU A 278 -2.95 -59.77 -26.73
CA LEU A 278 -4.43 -59.69 -26.58
C LEU A 278 -5.01 -60.84 -25.75
N GLU A 279 -4.26 -61.90 -25.45
CA GLU A 279 -4.66 -62.90 -24.46
C GLU A 279 -4.49 -62.40 -23.02
N GLU A 280 -3.46 -61.56 -22.77
CA GLU A 280 -3.23 -60.99 -21.46
C GLU A 280 -4.00 -59.66 -21.24
N LYS A 281 -4.08 -58.84 -22.32
CA LYS A 281 -4.70 -57.51 -22.27
C LYS A 281 -5.81 -57.45 -23.31
N LYS A 282 -7.00 -56.97 -22.89
CA LYS A 282 -8.13 -56.83 -23.81
C LYS A 282 -7.93 -55.83 -24.93
N GLU A 283 -6.97 -54.90 -24.78
CA GLU A 283 -6.66 -53.87 -25.77
C GLU A 283 -5.17 -53.56 -25.81
N ILE A 284 -4.72 -53.07 -26.95
CA ILE A 284 -3.39 -52.53 -27.16
C ILE A 284 -3.49 -51.29 -28.02
N PHE A 285 -2.74 -50.26 -27.64
CA PHE A 285 -2.66 -49.06 -28.40
C PHE A 285 -1.22 -48.61 -28.60
N LEU A 286 -1.02 -47.77 -29.62
CA LEU A 286 0.27 -47.13 -29.91
C LEU A 286 -0.03 -45.81 -30.57
N GLU A 287 0.61 -44.77 -30.10
CA GLU A 287 0.72 -43.48 -30.78
C GLU A 287 2.03 -43.46 -31.57
N ALA A 288 1.94 -43.26 -32.84
CA ALA A 288 3.08 -43.29 -33.73
C ALA A 288 3.00 -42.18 -34.78
N ARG A 289 4.15 -41.71 -35.24
CA ARG A 289 4.20 -40.85 -36.42
C ARG A 289 4.08 -41.68 -37.66
N GLN A 290 3.01 -41.46 -38.43
CA GLN A 290 2.72 -42.24 -39.65
C GLN A 290 2.45 -41.30 -40.81
N ARG A 291 3.04 -41.67 -41.96
CA ARG A 291 2.80 -40.99 -43.22
C ARG A 291 1.59 -41.66 -43.91
N LEU A 292 0.51 -40.88 -44.07
CA LEU A 292 -0.70 -41.39 -44.67
C LEU A 292 -0.68 -41.13 -46.20
N THR A 293 -1.36 -40.09 -46.70
CA THR A 293 -1.55 -39.83 -48.10
C THR A 293 -0.85 -38.56 -48.62
N ASP A 294 -0.37 -37.73 -47.75
CA ASP A 294 0.17 -36.38 -48.02
C ASP A 294 1.68 -36.25 -47.84
N GLU A 295 2.40 -37.35 -47.85
CA GLU A 295 3.86 -37.43 -47.62
C GLU A 295 4.37 -36.83 -46.32
N VAL A 296 3.47 -36.31 -45.48
CA VAL A 296 3.79 -35.72 -44.18
C VAL A 296 3.54 -36.74 -43.04
N TYR A 297 4.40 -36.72 -42.02
CA TYR A 297 4.19 -37.53 -40.85
C TYR A 297 3.21 -36.88 -39.90
N HIS A 298 2.11 -37.56 -39.64
CA HIS A 298 1.09 -37.21 -38.69
C HIS A 298 1.15 -38.10 -37.48
N TRP A 299 0.78 -37.54 -36.31
CA TRP A 299 0.56 -38.38 -35.17
C TRP A 299 -0.75 -39.14 -35.31
N THR A 300 -0.64 -40.48 -35.28
CA THR A 300 -1.77 -41.39 -35.31
C THR A 300 -1.86 -42.20 -34.04
N SER A 301 -3.05 -42.40 -33.51
CA SER A 301 -3.33 -43.36 -32.45
C SER A 301 -4.00 -44.56 -33.07
N THR A 302 -3.30 -45.68 -33.05
CA THR A 302 -3.81 -46.97 -33.53
C THR A 302 -4.07 -47.86 -32.32
N GLN A 303 -5.28 -48.38 -32.20
CA GLN A 303 -5.73 -49.26 -31.12
C GLN A 303 -6.25 -50.58 -31.73
N ILE A 304 -5.91 -51.68 -31.12
CA ILE A 304 -6.49 -53.00 -31.44
C ILE A 304 -7.16 -53.56 -30.18
N ILE A 305 -8.44 -53.86 -30.27
CA ILE A 305 -9.28 -54.26 -29.18
C ILE A 305 -9.74 -55.71 -29.43
N HIS A 306 -9.57 -56.60 -28.46
CA HIS A 306 -10.09 -57.92 -28.51
C HIS A 306 -11.62 -57.92 -28.44
N VAL A 307 -12.24 -58.72 -29.26
CA VAL A 307 -13.73 -58.83 -29.32
C VAL A 307 -14.06 -60.31 -29.02
N ASP A 308 -14.87 -60.50 -28.02
CA ASP A 308 -15.42 -61.83 -27.65
C ASP A 308 -16.29 -62.34 -28.79
N ASN A 309 -16.02 -63.59 -29.22
CA ASN A 309 -16.83 -64.24 -30.27
C ASN A 309 -17.64 -65.39 -29.68
N PRO A 310 -18.94 -65.15 -29.36
CA PRO A 310 -19.77 -66.16 -28.72
C PRO A 310 -20.20 -67.29 -29.68
N TYR A 311 -19.86 -67.15 -30.95
CA TYR A 311 -20.32 -68.10 -31.99
C TYR A 311 -19.24 -69.01 -32.54
N SER A 312 -17.98 -68.85 -32.19
CA SER A 312 -16.85 -69.72 -32.58
C SER A 312 -15.64 -69.49 -31.69
N GLU A 313 -14.66 -70.46 -31.77
CA GLU A 313 -13.37 -70.35 -31.06
C GLU A 313 -12.38 -69.36 -31.72
N ASP A 314 -12.76 -68.76 -32.86
CA ASP A 314 -11.94 -67.79 -33.53
C ASP A 314 -11.73 -66.52 -32.70
N LYS A 315 -10.52 -66.10 -32.47
CA LYS A 315 -10.13 -64.87 -31.76
C LYS A 315 -10.31 -63.69 -32.72
N LEU A 316 -11.23 -62.80 -32.40
CA LEU A 316 -11.50 -61.58 -33.14
C LEU A 316 -10.90 -60.36 -32.49
N ALA A 317 -10.48 -59.38 -33.30
CA ALA A 317 -10.08 -58.06 -32.86
C ALA A 317 -10.57 -56.97 -33.79
N ILE A 318 -10.72 -55.76 -33.28
CA ILE A 318 -11.01 -54.55 -34.06
C ILE A 318 -9.80 -53.62 -33.97
N LEU A 319 -9.26 -53.25 -35.15
CA LEU A 319 -8.28 -52.20 -35.29
C LEU A 319 -9.01 -50.91 -35.62
N ILE A 320 -8.72 -49.87 -34.84
CA ILE A 320 -9.18 -48.50 -35.07
C ILE A 320 -7.95 -47.58 -35.10
N SER A 321 -7.95 -46.63 -36.04
CA SER A 321 -6.88 -45.64 -36.11
C SER A 321 -7.44 -44.24 -36.42
N ARG A 322 -6.86 -43.22 -35.78
CA ARG A 322 -7.23 -41.82 -35.95
C ARG A 322 -6.02 -40.92 -35.86
N ARG A 323 -6.09 -39.74 -36.48
CA ARG A 323 -5.08 -38.66 -36.31
C ARG A 323 -5.29 -37.96 -34.96
N ILE A 324 -4.21 -37.61 -34.31
CA ILE A 324 -4.19 -36.95 -32.99
C ILE A 324 -3.31 -35.70 -32.96
N ASP A 325 -2.99 -35.10 -34.12
CA ASP A 325 -2.15 -33.92 -34.24
C ASP A 325 -2.72 -32.75 -33.45
N GLU A 326 -4.02 -32.46 -33.61
CA GLU A 326 -4.70 -31.35 -32.91
C GLU A 326 -4.69 -31.56 -31.38
N GLN A 327 -5.04 -32.77 -30.93
CA GLN A 327 -5.06 -33.08 -29.49
C GLN A 327 -3.66 -32.87 -28.86
N ARG A 328 -2.62 -33.35 -29.54
CA ARG A 328 -1.25 -33.15 -29.05
C ARG A 328 -0.81 -31.71 -29.05
N HIS A 329 -1.24 -30.93 -30.02
CA HIS A 329 -0.95 -29.51 -30.09
C HIS A 329 -1.62 -28.76 -28.90
N GLU A 330 -2.86 -29.05 -28.62
CA GLU A 330 -3.59 -28.49 -27.46
C GLU A 330 -2.96 -28.87 -26.12
N GLU A 331 -2.62 -30.15 -25.94
CA GLU A 331 -1.94 -30.63 -24.73
C GLU A 331 -0.60 -29.91 -24.50
N GLU A 332 0.21 -29.71 -25.55
CA GLU A 332 1.47 -29.00 -25.45
C GLU A 332 1.28 -27.52 -25.15
N GLN A 333 0.29 -26.85 -25.74
CA GLN A 333 -0.04 -25.46 -25.41
C GLN A 333 -0.49 -25.31 -23.96
N GLN A 334 -1.34 -26.22 -23.47
CA GLN A 334 -1.79 -26.20 -22.06
C GLN A 334 -0.61 -26.42 -21.12
N ARG A 335 0.30 -27.33 -21.45
CA ARG A 335 1.50 -27.61 -20.65
C ARG A 335 2.41 -26.37 -20.60
N GLN A 336 2.63 -25.69 -21.72
CA GLN A 336 3.45 -24.47 -21.77
C GLN A 336 2.79 -23.32 -20.99
N ALA A 337 1.48 -23.16 -21.13
CA ALA A 337 0.73 -22.14 -20.38
C ALA A 337 0.79 -22.39 -18.86
N LEU A 338 0.63 -23.64 -18.43
CA LEU A 338 0.73 -24.02 -17.02
C LEU A 338 2.14 -23.82 -16.47
N GLN A 339 3.16 -24.18 -17.23
CA GLN A 339 4.56 -23.95 -16.83
C GLN A 339 4.84 -22.46 -16.66
N SER A 340 4.41 -21.63 -17.61
CA SER A 340 4.55 -20.17 -17.55
C SER A 340 3.83 -19.58 -16.31
N ALA A 341 2.62 -20.04 -16.03
CA ALA A 341 1.87 -19.62 -14.87
C ALA A 341 2.56 -20.01 -13.55
N LEU A 342 3.11 -21.22 -13.49
CA LEU A 342 3.85 -21.70 -12.32
C LEU A 342 5.13 -20.87 -12.09
N ASP A 343 5.89 -20.60 -13.15
CA ASP A 343 7.13 -19.82 -13.06
C ASP A 343 6.83 -18.39 -12.58
N ASN A 344 5.77 -17.76 -13.09
CA ASN A 344 5.30 -16.45 -12.64
C ASN A 344 4.88 -16.46 -11.16
N ALA A 345 4.13 -17.48 -10.74
CA ALA A 345 3.69 -17.60 -9.35
C ALA A 345 4.88 -17.81 -8.39
N MET A 346 5.86 -18.62 -8.80
CA MET A 346 7.09 -18.83 -8.03
C MET A 346 7.94 -17.56 -7.94
N ALA A 347 8.05 -16.78 -9.01
CA ALA A 347 8.75 -15.49 -9.02
C ALA A 347 8.10 -14.50 -8.07
N ALA A 348 6.77 -14.36 -8.12
CA ALA A 348 6.01 -13.51 -7.21
C ALA A 348 6.16 -13.94 -5.73
N SER A 349 6.11 -15.24 -5.45
CA SER A 349 6.31 -15.79 -4.10
C SER A 349 7.71 -15.50 -3.55
N ARG A 350 8.75 -15.66 -4.38
CA ARG A 350 10.13 -15.35 -4.00
C ARG A 350 10.31 -13.86 -3.72
N ALA A 351 9.78 -12.99 -4.58
CA ALA A 351 9.80 -11.54 -4.39
C ALA A 351 9.14 -11.14 -3.06
N LYS A 352 7.98 -11.73 -2.75
CA LYS A 352 7.27 -11.48 -1.47
C LYS A 352 8.08 -11.95 -0.25
N SER A 353 8.73 -13.11 -0.34
CA SER A 353 9.57 -13.62 0.76
C SER A 353 10.81 -12.76 0.99
N GLN A 354 11.46 -12.33 -0.08
CA GLN A 354 12.59 -11.40 -0.03
C GLN A 354 12.21 -10.06 0.56
N PHE A 355 11.02 -9.55 0.21
CA PHE A 355 10.44 -8.34 0.80
C PHE A 355 10.35 -8.42 2.32
N LEU A 356 9.71 -9.47 2.84
CA LEU A 356 9.53 -9.65 4.29
C LEU A 356 10.88 -9.74 5.02
N SER A 357 11.87 -10.39 4.42
CA SER A 357 13.21 -10.49 4.98
C SER A 357 13.92 -9.15 5.03
N ASN A 358 13.90 -8.38 3.95
CA ASN A 358 14.52 -7.06 3.87
C ASN A 358 13.85 -6.08 4.84
N MET A 359 12.51 -6.06 4.90
CA MET A 359 11.75 -5.22 5.82
C MET A 359 12.07 -5.52 7.29
N SER A 360 12.20 -6.81 7.64
CA SER A 360 12.59 -7.19 9.00
C SER A 360 13.96 -6.65 9.39
N HIS A 361 14.92 -6.68 8.46
CA HIS A 361 16.26 -6.11 8.66
C HIS A 361 16.22 -4.59 8.84
N ASP A 362 15.53 -3.89 7.93
CA ASP A 362 15.50 -2.43 7.89
C ASP A 362 14.72 -1.82 9.07
N ILE A 363 13.72 -2.53 9.59
CA ILE A 363 13.03 -2.19 10.86
C ILE A 363 13.93 -2.45 12.07
N ARG A 364 14.68 -3.56 12.08
CA ARG A 364 15.52 -3.95 13.22
C ARG A 364 16.66 -2.97 13.47
N THR A 365 17.26 -2.44 12.40
CA THR A 365 18.42 -1.54 12.49
C THR A 365 18.12 -0.27 13.29
N PRO A 366 17.11 0.58 12.96
CA PRO A 366 16.76 1.76 13.76
C PRO A 366 16.25 1.38 15.16
N MET A 367 15.53 0.28 15.29
CA MET A 367 15.07 -0.19 16.60
C MET A 367 16.24 -0.53 17.53
N ASN A 368 17.26 -1.23 17.03
CA ASN A 368 18.46 -1.53 17.81
C ASN A 368 19.24 -0.24 18.16
N ALA A 369 19.26 0.75 17.26
CA ALA A 369 19.88 2.05 17.53
C ALA A 369 19.15 2.78 18.67
N ILE A 370 17.81 2.82 18.66
CA ILE A 370 16.99 3.41 19.73
C ILE A 370 17.30 2.74 21.06
N VAL A 371 17.20 1.41 21.13
CA VAL A 371 17.45 0.64 22.35
C VAL A 371 18.89 0.82 22.85
N GLY A 372 19.86 0.77 21.94
CA GLY A 372 21.29 0.95 22.27
C GLY A 372 21.60 2.36 22.78
N MET A 373 21.06 3.40 22.15
CA MET A 373 21.28 4.79 22.59
C MET A 373 20.56 5.08 23.90
N ALA A 374 19.37 4.52 24.12
CA ALA A 374 18.68 4.62 25.41
C ALA A 374 19.50 3.97 26.55
N ALA A 375 20.07 2.78 26.31
CA ALA A 375 20.95 2.13 27.28
C ALA A 375 22.24 2.96 27.57
N ILE A 376 22.83 3.56 26.54
CA ILE A 376 24.01 4.43 26.68
C ILE A 376 23.65 5.70 27.45
N ALA A 377 22.51 6.34 27.16
CA ALA A 377 22.03 7.51 27.88
C ALA A 377 21.82 7.19 29.37
N ALA A 378 21.16 6.06 29.67
CA ALA A 378 20.93 5.60 31.05
C ALA A 378 22.24 5.31 31.81
N ALA A 379 23.29 4.84 31.12
CA ALA A 379 24.59 4.58 31.74
C ALA A 379 25.42 5.87 31.97
N HIS A 380 25.06 7.00 31.35
CA HIS A 380 25.83 8.26 31.38
C HIS A 380 24.99 9.45 31.81
N LEU A 381 24.05 9.28 32.75
CA LEU A 381 23.09 10.33 33.19
C LEU A 381 23.76 11.62 33.72
N ASN A 382 25.01 11.55 34.15
CA ASN A 382 25.76 12.70 34.66
C ASN A 382 26.48 13.49 33.54
N ASP A 383 26.51 12.97 32.29
CA ASP A 383 27.12 13.61 31.13
C ASP A 383 25.99 14.14 30.23
N ARG A 384 25.61 15.42 30.46
CA ARG A 384 24.51 16.08 29.76
C ARG A 384 24.71 16.11 28.23
N ASP A 385 25.92 16.37 27.76
CA ASP A 385 26.19 16.46 26.31
C ASP A 385 26.03 15.09 25.66
N ARG A 386 26.50 14.05 26.32
CA ARG A 386 26.37 12.67 25.82
C ARG A 386 24.92 12.18 25.85
N VAL A 387 24.17 12.51 26.89
CA VAL A 387 22.74 12.21 26.97
C VAL A 387 21.99 12.93 25.85
N ALA A 388 22.24 14.23 25.66
CA ALA A 388 21.62 15.00 24.59
C ALA A 388 21.94 14.43 23.20
N GLU A 389 23.20 14.02 22.95
CA GLU A 389 23.59 13.33 21.71
C GLU A 389 22.83 12.00 21.52
N CYS A 390 22.67 11.21 22.60
CA CYS A 390 21.92 9.96 22.54
C CYS A 390 20.44 10.20 22.23
N LEU A 391 19.80 11.17 22.90
CA LEU A 391 18.41 11.54 22.66
C LEU A 391 18.19 12.03 21.22
N LYS A 392 19.11 12.85 20.69
CA LYS A 392 19.09 13.28 19.29
C LYS A 392 19.13 12.08 18.34
N LYS A 393 20.02 11.11 18.59
CA LYS A 393 20.12 9.89 17.79
C LYS A 393 18.88 8.99 17.90
N ILE A 394 18.27 8.90 19.10
CA ILE A 394 17.00 8.21 19.30
C ILE A 394 15.90 8.87 18.46
N GLY A 395 15.77 10.19 18.54
CA GLY A 395 14.78 10.94 17.77
C GLY A 395 14.93 10.73 16.25
N LEU A 396 16.17 10.81 15.74
CA LEU A 396 16.45 10.53 14.33
C LEU A 396 16.10 9.10 13.91
N SER A 397 16.45 8.11 14.76
CA SER A 397 16.14 6.70 14.48
C SER A 397 14.65 6.41 14.54
N SER A 398 13.93 7.06 15.46
CA SER A 398 12.45 6.95 15.58
C SER A 398 11.74 7.55 14.37
N LYS A 399 12.16 8.75 13.91
CA LYS A 399 11.63 9.37 12.68
C LYS A 399 11.88 8.49 11.47
N HIS A 400 13.07 7.90 11.36
CA HIS A 400 13.39 6.96 10.28
C HIS A 400 12.52 5.71 10.32
N LEU A 401 12.30 5.14 11.52
CA LEU A 401 11.43 3.96 11.69
C LEU A 401 9.98 4.26 11.31
N LEU A 402 9.46 5.42 11.69
CA LEU A 402 8.10 5.86 11.31
C LEU A 402 7.96 6.02 9.80
N SER A 403 8.98 6.62 9.14
CA SER A 403 8.99 6.73 7.67
C SER A 403 8.95 5.35 7.00
N LEU A 404 9.75 4.38 7.48
CA LEU A 404 9.75 3.01 6.98
C LEU A 404 8.38 2.33 7.13
N ILE A 405 7.74 2.49 8.27
CA ILE A 405 6.40 1.93 8.54
C ILE A 405 5.38 2.55 7.57
N ASN A 406 5.42 3.86 7.38
CA ASN A 406 4.51 4.56 6.47
C ASN A 406 4.72 4.12 5.01
N ASP A 407 5.96 3.95 4.57
CA ASP A 407 6.28 3.43 3.23
C ASP A 407 5.67 2.04 3.00
N VAL A 408 5.77 1.14 4.01
CA VAL A 408 5.18 -0.21 3.95
C VAL A 408 3.66 -0.16 3.92
N LEU A 409 3.05 0.71 4.72
CA LEU A 409 1.61 0.90 4.74
C LEU A 409 1.10 1.48 3.42
N ASP A 410 1.79 2.48 2.87
CA ASP A 410 1.46 3.04 1.56
C ASP A 410 1.56 1.97 0.47
N MET A 411 2.63 1.18 0.45
CA MET A 411 2.79 0.09 -0.52
C MET A 411 1.67 -0.95 -0.40
N SER A 412 1.29 -1.33 0.83
CA SER A 412 0.17 -2.25 1.07
C SER A 412 -1.16 -1.71 0.57
N LYS A 413 -1.40 -0.39 0.71
CA LYS A 413 -2.59 0.28 0.19
C LYS A 413 -2.59 0.36 -1.34
N ILE A 414 -1.43 0.59 -1.94
CA ILE A 414 -1.25 0.58 -3.40
C ILE A 414 -1.56 -0.82 -3.95
N GLU A 415 -0.96 -1.88 -3.40
CA GLU A 415 -1.20 -3.26 -3.84
C GLU A 415 -2.67 -3.70 -3.70
N SER A 416 -3.35 -3.22 -2.67
CA SER A 416 -4.77 -3.51 -2.44
C SER A 416 -5.74 -2.60 -3.21
N GLY A 417 -5.24 -1.62 -3.95
CA GLY A 417 -6.05 -0.62 -4.67
C GLY A 417 -6.84 0.32 -3.75
N LYS A 418 -6.43 0.46 -2.49
CA LYS A 418 -7.13 1.26 -1.48
C LYS A 418 -6.54 2.65 -1.27
N LEU A 419 -5.48 3.01 -2.01
CA LEU A 419 -4.93 4.36 -1.93
C LEU A 419 -5.89 5.34 -2.62
N SER A 420 -6.43 6.28 -1.88
CA SER A 420 -7.28 7.38 -2.38
C SER A 420 -6.54 8.70 -2.31
N LEU A 421 -6.80 9.59 -3.27
CA LEU A 421 -6.28 10.95 -3.29
C LEU A 421 -7.24 11.91 -2.59
N ARG A 422 -6.68 12.90 -1.90
CA ARG A 422 -7.40 14.04 -1.37
C ARG A 422 -7.35 15.17 -2.36
N TYR A 423 -8.44 15.88 -2.52
CA TYR A 423 -8.50 17.08 -3.37
C TYR A 423 -8.82 18.27 -2.48
N GLU A 424 -7.76 18.96 -2.04
CA GLU A 424 -7.85 20.17 -1.23
C GLU A 424 -7.14 21.32 -1.94
N PRO A 425 -7.59 22.57 -1.70
CA PRO A 425 -6.91 23.73 -2.23
C PRO A 425 -5.57 23.92 -1.52
N PHE A 426 -4.50 24.19 -2.26
CA PHE A 426 -3.19 24.51 -1.72
C PHE A 426 -2.40 25.40 -2.68
N ASP A 427 -1.35 26.04 -2.16
CA ASP A 427 -0.39 26.79 -2.94
C ASP A 427 0.80 25.91 -3.29
N PHE A 428 1.03 25.70 -4.59
CA PHE A 428 2.09 24.85 -5.09
C PHE A 428 3.49 25.47 -4.91
N ALA A 429 3.58 26.79 -5.00
CA ALA A 429 4.85 27.50 -4.82
C ALA A 429 5.26 27.55 -3.34
N GLU A 430 4.30 27.76 -2.44
CA GLU A 430 4.52 27.70 -0.99
C GLU A 430 5.00 26.30 -0.57
N LEU A 431 4.31 25.26 -1.01
CA LEU A 431 4.72 23.86 -0.76
C LEU A 431 6.17 23.61 -1.19
N LEU A 432 6.59 24.09 -2.35
CA LEU A 432 7.98 23.95 -2.82
C LEU A 432 8.98 24.78 -2.00
N SER A 433 8.57 25.95 -1.54
CA SER A 433 9.39 26.80 -0.67
C SER A 433 9.67 26.09 0.65
N GLU A 434 8.62 25.56 1.31
CA GLU A 434 8.75 24.77 2.54
C GLU A 434 9.67 23.55 2.36
N LEU A 435 9.52 22.82 1.25
CA LEU A 435 10.39 21.68 0.92
C LEU A 435 11.84 22.11 0.73
N THR A 436 12.07 23.25 0.12
CA THR A 436 13.40 23.78 -0.10
C THR A 436 14.05 24.14 1.25
N GLU A 437 13.33 24.82 2.12
CA GLU A 437 13.77 25.17 3.48
C GLU A 437 14.11 23.92 4.30
N LEU A 438 13.30 22.86 4.19
CA LEU A 438 13.51 21.59 4.90
C LEU A 438 14.76 20.84 4.43
N LEU A 439 15.03 20.84 3.11
CA LEU A 439 16.07 20.01 2.51
C LEU A 439 17.41 20.72 2.32
N LYS A 440 17.41 22.05 2.24
CA LYS A 440 18.61 22.84 2.04
C LYS A 440 19.68 22.63 3.12
N PRO A 441 19.37 22.59 4.43
CA PRO A 441 20.37 22.28 5.45
C PRO A 441 21.07 20.91 5.25
N GLN A 442 20.35 19.93 4.67
CA GLN A 442 20.92 18.63 4.36
C GLN A 442 21.87 18.70 3.14
N ALA A 443 21.51 19.48 2.12
CA ALA A 443 22.35 19.73 0.96
C ALA A 443 23.64 20.48 1.38
N ASP A 444 23.51 21.50 2.22
CA ASP A 444 24.64 22.30 2.74
C ASP A 444 25.58 21.44 3.60
N ALA A 445 25.03 20.59 4.47
CA ALA A 445 25.81 19.63 5.24
C ALA A 445 26.57 18.64 4.33
N GLY A 446 25.97 18.28 3.16
CA GLY A 446 26.60 17.50 2.10
C GLY A 446 27.59 18.29 1.24
N ARG A 447 27.75 19.61 1.46
CA ARG A 447 28.51 20.54 0.60
C ARG A 447 28.02 20.50 -0.84
N LEU A 448 26.71 20.50 -1.05
CA LEU A 448 26.07 20.53 -2.36
C LEU A 448 25.50 21.92 -2.63
N THR A 449 25.56 22.35 -3.89
CA THR A 449 24.86 23.55 -4.33
C THR A 449 23.44 23.14 -4.76
N MET A 450 22.41 23.69 -4.08
CA MET A 450 21.02 23.42 -4.39
C MET A 450 20.34 24.72 -4.85
N GLU A 451 19.84 24.71 -6.08
CA GLU A 451 19.14 25.84 -6.70
C GLU A 451 17.73 25.44 -7.09
N VAL A 452 16.76 26.29 -6.78
CA VAL A 452 15.35 26.09 -7.10
C VAL A 452 14.84 27.27 -7.93
N SER A 453 14.32 26.98 -9.11
CA SER A 453 13.79 27.96 -10.06
C SER A 453 12.35 27.67 -10.38
N LEU A 454 11.48 28.66 -10.17
CA LEU A 454 10.05 28.64 -10.49
C LEU A 454 9.82 29.41 -11.80
N THR A 455 10.10 28.77 -12.94
CA THR A 455 10.03 29.39 -14.26
C THR A 455 8.60 29.31 -14.81
N LYS A 456 7.97 30.44 -15.15
CA LYS A 456 6.65 30.49 -15.80
C LYS A 456 5.53 29.87 -14.98
N LEU A 457 5.55 30.06 -13.67
CA LEU A 457 4.48 29.67 -12.79
C LEU A 457 3.55 30.88 -12.59
N LYS A 458 2.43 30.94 -13.34
CA LYS A 458 1.44 32.01 -13.25
C LYS A 458 0.30 31.68 -12.26
N ASN A 459 -0.05 30.42 -12.14
CA ASN A 459 -1.12 29.98 -11.25
C ASN A 459 -0.52 29.13 -10.14
N GLU A 460 -0.44 29.63 -8.95
CA GLU A 460 0.15 28.99 -7.78
C GLU A 460 -0.90 28.21 -6.99
N LYS A 461 -2.15 28.73 -6.92
CA LYS A 461 -3.26 28.13 -6.17
C LYS A 461 -3.95 27.04 -6.97
N VAL A 462 -3.89 25.82 -6.47
CA VAL A 462 -4.39 24.61 -7.14
C VAL A 462 -5.21 23.73 -6.20
N ILE A 463 -5.96 22.81 -6.78
CA ILE A 463 -6.68 21.76 -6.05
C ILE A 463 -6.05 20.42 -6.38
N GLY A 464 -5.59 19.74 -5.36
CA GLY A 464 -4.94 18.42 -5.45
C GLY A 464 -4.66 17.85 -4.07
N ASP A 465 -3.76 16.88 -3.99
CA ASP A 465 -3.32 16.27 -2.72
C ASP A 465 -1.93 16.81 -2.36
N PRO A 466 -1.82 17.85 -1.51
CA PRO A 466 -0.55 18.49 -1.17
C PRO A 466 0.42 17.50 -0.53
N LEU A 467 -0.08 16.60 0.33
CA LEU A 467 0.75 15.61 1.02
C LEU A 467 1.41 14.63 0.03
N ARG A 468 0.66 14.20 -0.99
CA ARG A 468 1.18 13.30 -2.02
C ARG A 468 2.12 14.01 -2.99
N VAL A 469 1.84 15.25 -3.32
CA VAL A 469 2.76 16.10 -4.11
C VAL A 469 4.08 16.29 -3.33
N GLN A 470 3.98 16.63 -2.05
CA GLN A 470 5.13 16.75 -1.15
C GLN A 470 5.95 15.45 -1.10
N GLN A 471 5.30 14.30 -0.93
CA GLN A 471 5.95 12.98 -0.90
C GLN A 471 6.72 12.69 -2.20
N VAL A 472 6.14 12.99 -3.36
CA VAL A 472 6.80 12.84 -4.67
C VAL A 472 8.06 13.70 -4.73
N CYS A 473 7.96 14.99 -4.39
CA CYS A 473 9.08 15.92 -4.43
C CYS A 473 10.20 15.53 -3.43
N ILE A 474 9.84 15.20 -2.18
CA ILE A 474 10.80 14.78 -1.15
C ILE A 474 11.57 13.54 -1.61
N ASN A 475 10.87 12.52 -2.15
CA ASN A 475 11.53 11.30 -2.59
C ASN A 475 12.57 11.54 -3.68
N ILE A 476 12.28 12.43 -4.61
CA ILE A 476 13.21 12.78 -5.69
C ILE A 476 14.37 13.63 -5.16
N LEU A 477 14.08 14.68 -4.39
CA LEU A 477 15.08 15.60 -3.87
C LEU A 477 16.01 14.93 -2.86
N SER A 478 15.48 14.12 -1.96
CA SER A 478 16.29 13.37 -0.99
C SER A 478 17.22 12.37 -1.69
N ASN A 479 16.79 11.75 -2.79
CA ASN A 479 17.64 10.91 -3.61
C ASN A 479 18.73 11.73 -4.31
N ALA A 480 18.42 12.88 -4.87
CA ALA A 480 19.41 13.77 -5.47
C ALA A 480 20.48 14.18 -4.45
N ILE A 481 20.08 14.60 -3.25
CA ILE A 481 21.03 14.96 -2.17
C ILE A 481 21.88 13.75 -1.77
N LYS A 482 21.28 12.59 -1.65
CA LYS A 482 21.92 11.36 -1.19
C LYS A 482 22.96 10.80 -2.17
N TYR A 483 22.70 10.92 -3.47
CA TYR A 483 23.54 10.31 -4.51
C TYR A 483 24.45 11.30 -5.22
N THR A 484 24.43 12.57 -4.85
CA THR A 484 25.34 13.57 -5.37
C THR A 484 26.56 13.68 -4.44
N PRO A 485 27.79 13.51 -4.94
CA PRO A 485 28.99 13.67 -4.14
C PRO A 485 29.22 15.14 -3.75
N ALA A 486 29.96 15.35 -2.66
CA ALA A 486 30.31 16.68 -2.17
C ALA A 486 30.99 17.55 -3.28
N GLY A 487 30.54 18.79 -3.42
CA GLY A 487 30.92 19.71 -4.48
C GLY A 487 30.06 19.60 -5.75
N GLY A 488 29.05 18.71 -5.76
CA GLY A 488 28.09 18.63 -6.84
C GLY A 488 26.95 19.63 -6.72
N SER A 489 26.08 19.66 -7.74
CA SER A 489 24.95 20.57 -7.81
C SER A 489 23.62 19.82 -8.06
N ILE A 490 22.55 20.39 -7.54
CA ILE A 490 21.17 19.94 -7.70
C ILE A 490 20.37 21.14 -8.20
N HIS A 491 19.77 21.02 -9.38
CA HIS A 491 18.93 22.07 -9.96
C HIS A 491 17.49 21.59 -10.03
N VAL A 492 16.59 22.36 -9.41
CA VAL A 492 15.15 22.09 -9.42
C VAL A 492 14.47 23.16 -10.25
N THR A 493 13.73 22.76 -11.26
CA THR A 493 12.98 23.68 -12.10
C THR A 493 11.52 23.25 -12.13
N VAL A 494 10.62 24.21 -11.90
CA VAL A 494 9.18 23.98 -12.03
C VAL A 494 8.62 24.88 -13.12
N THR A 495 7.91 24.27 -14.05
CA THR A 495 7.27 24.98 -15.16
C THR A 495 5.81 24.58 -15.28
N GLN A 496 4.99 25.50 -15.74
CA GLN A 496 3.57 25.32 -15.99
C GLN A 496 3.31 25.18 -17.49
N LYS A 497 2.51 24.19 -17.89
CA LYS A 497 2.11 23.96 -19.30
C LYS A 497 0.59 23.80 -19.38
N ALA A 498 0.03 24.11 -20.56
CA ALA A 498 -1.39 23.89 -20.80
C ALA A 498 -1.77 22.43 -20.56
N GLY A 499 -2.84 22.20 -19.81
CA GLY A 499 -3.39 20.88 -19.55
C GLY A 499 -4.31 20.40 -20.67
N ALA A 500 -4.49 19.10 -20.80
CA ALA A 500 -5.40 18.49 -21.77
C ALA A 500 -6.89 18.70 -21.42
N ARG A 501 -7.21 18.99 -20.15
CA ARG A 501 -8.57 19.22 -19.65
C ARG A 501 -8.77 20.69 -19.33
N LYS A 502 -9.95 21.23 -19.66
CA LYS A 502 -10.33 22.60 -19.28
C LYS A 502 -10.32 22.74 -17.76
N GLY A 503 -9.69 23.78 -17.24
CA GLY A 503 -9.53 24.03 -15.79
C GLY A 503 -8.38 23.24 -15.13
N TYR A 504 -7.57 22.52 -15.91
CA TYR A 504 -6.37 21.82 -15.42
C TYR A 504 -5.13 22.37 -16.12
N LEU A 505 -4.04 22.47 -15.38
CA LEU A 505 -2.71 22.76 -15.91
C LEU A 505 -1.75 21.67 -15.53
N ASN A 506 -0.74 21.47 -16.37
CA ASN A 506 0.34 20.51 -16.11
C ASN A 506 1.50 21.21 -15.42
N TYR A 507 1.75 20.87 -14.17
CA TYR A 507 2.92 21.28 -13.41
C TYR A 507 4.05 20.30 -13.67
N VAL A 508 5.15 20.80 -14.22
CA VAL A 508 6.31 19.99 -14.59
C VAL A 508 7.43 20.31 -13.59
N PHE A 509 7.65 19.39 -12.67
CA PHE A 509 8.76 19.40 -11.73
C PHE A 509 9.92 18.63 -12.33
N CYS A 510 11.05 19.29 -12.50
CA CYS A 510 12.29 18.73 -13.02
C CYS A 510 13.39 18.87 -11.98
N CYS A 511 13.99 17.76 -11.57
CA CYS A 511 15.15 17.74 -10.68
C CYS A 511 16.33 17.12 -11.42
N SER A 512 17.40 17.91 -11.58
CA SER A 512 18.66 17.50 -12.21
C SER A 512 19.77 17.49 -11.16
N ASP A 513 20.50 16.39 -11.06
CA ASP A 513 21.64 16.22 -10.17
C ASP A 513 22.92 15.90 -10.96
N THR A 514 24.07 16.25 -10.40
CA THR A 514 25.39 15.88 -10.91
C THR A 514 25.96 14.67 -10.17
N GLY A 515 25.09 13.76 -9.76
CA GLY A 515 25.41 12.59 -8.96
C GLY A 515 26.07 11.45 -9.75
N ILE A 516 26.11 10.29 -9.11
CA ILE A 516 26.75 9.08 -9.67
C ILE A 516 26.05 8.56 -10.95
N GLY A 517 24.81 8.95 -11.20
CA GLY A 517 24.01 8.45 -12.31
C GLY A 517 23.66 6.96 -12.20
N MET A 518 22.94 6.45 -13.19
CA MET A 518 22.39 5.10 -13.23
C MET A 518 22.70 4.42 -14.55
N LYS A 519 22.86 3.09 -14.51
CA LYS A 519 22.97 2.24 -15.70
C LYS A 519 21.59 2.04 -16.33
N GLU A 520 21.52 1.88 -17.65
CA GLU A 520 20.26 1.70 -18.40
C GLU A 520 19.43 0.52 -17.89
N GLU A 521 20.08 -0.61 -17.58
CA GLU A 521 19.44 -1.80 -17.01
C GLU A 521 18.76 -1.54 -15.65
N PHE A 522 19.27 -0.59 -14.87
CA PHE A 522 18.67 -0.21 -13.59
C PHE A 522 17.52 0.78 -13.78
N ILE A 523 17.59 1.67 -14.76
CA ILE A 523 16.52 2.64 -15.06
C ILE A 523 15.21 1.91 -15.40
N GLU A 524 15.28 0.79 -16.17
CA GLU A 524 14.11 -0.03 -16.48
C GLU A 524 13.43 -0.61 -15.23
N ARG A 525 14.18 -0.85 -14.15
CA ARG A 525 13.70 -1.45 -12.90
C ARG A 525 13.53 -0.46 -11.76
N LEU A 526 13.92 0.80 -11.96
CA LEU A 526 13.96 1.84 -10.92
C LEU A 526 12.62 2.01 -10.16
N PHE A 527 11.52 1.82 -10.86
CA PHE A 527 10.17 1.96 -10.30
C PHE A 527 9.58 0.64 -9.79
N GLN A 528 10.32 -0.45 -9.87
CA GLN A 528 9.90 -1.71 -9.25
C GLN A 528 10.16 -1.66 -7.75
N PRO A 529 9.23 -2.15 -6.92
CA PRO A 529 9.43 -2.18 -5.48
C PRO A 529 10.71 -2.93 -5.11
N PHE A 530 11.47 -2.38 -4.14
CA PHE A 530 12.68 -2.97 -3.53
C PHE A 530 13.93 -3.02 -4.42
N GLU A 531 13.90 -2.46 -5.62
CA GLU A 531 15.07 -2.38 -6.47
C GLU A 531 16.09 -1.37 -5.92
N ARG A 532 17.34 -1.77 -5.91
CA ARG A 532 18.49 -0.96 -5.48
C ARG A 532 19.66 -1.19 -6.42
N ALA A 533 20.43 -0.18 -6.73
CA ALA A 533 21.64 -0.32 -7.53
C ALA A 533 22.67 -1.23 -6.80
N GLN A 534 23.07 -2.32 -7.42
CA GLN A 534 23.92 -3.36 -6.80
C GLN A 534 25.35 -2.90 -6.43
N ASP A 535 25.80 -1.78 -6.95
CA ASP A 535 27.15 -1.27 -6.70
C ASP A 535 27.31 -0.58 -5.33
N SER A 536 26.32 -0.67 -4.45
CA SER A 536 26.30 -0.02 -3.13
C SER A 536 27.08 -0.75 -2.03
N THR A 537 27.86 -1.77 -2.34
CA THR A 537 28.70 -2.48 -1.35
C THR A 537 29.85 -1.61 -0.79
N SER A 538 30.17 -0.49 -1.41
CA SER A 538 31.19 0.48 -0.94
C SER A 538 30.61 1.76 -0.33
N SER A 539 29.33 2.08 -0.51
CA SER A 539 28.70 3.25 0.08
C SER A 539 27.69 2.83 1.16
N LYS A 540 27.84 3.37 2.38
CA LYS A 540 26.94 3.18 3.54
C LYS A 540 25.54 3.83 3.33
N VAL A 541 25.04 3.84 2.09
CA VAL A 541 23.82 4.56 1.73
C VAL A 541 22.61 3.66 1.99
N THR A 542 21.89 3.93 3.07
CA THR A 542 20.66 3.21 3.49
C THR A 542 19.43 3.71 2.73
N GLY A 543 18.51 2.82 2.38
CA GLY A 543 17.21 3.17 1.78
C GLY A 543 16.36 1.92 1.51
N THR A 544 15.03 2.07 1.58
CA THR A 544 14.03 1.00 1.47
C THR A 544 13.88 0.40 0.07
N GLY A 545 14.21 1.18 -0.97
CA GLY A 545 13.86 0.84 -2.36
C GLY A 545 12.35 0.94 -2.66
N LEU A 546 11.55 1.51 -1.75
CA LEU A 546 10.12 1.73 -1.93
C LEU A 546 9.78 3.12 -2.46
N GLY A 547 10.57 4.13 -2.10
CA GLY A 547 10.25 5.53 -2.39
C GLY A 547 9.95 5.81 -3.87
N MET A 548 10.76 5.27 -4.81
CA MET A 548 10.52 5.48 -6.24
C MET A 548 9.32 4.71 -6.79
N ALA A 549 9.05 3.52 -6.26
CA ALA A 549 7.85 2.76 -6.58
C ALA A 549 6.57 3.47 -6.09
N ILE A 550 6.59 3.99 -4.86
CA ILE A 550 5.50 4.81 -4.30
C ILE A 550 5.32 6.07 -5.15
N THR A 551 6.42 6.78 -5.47
CA THR A 551 6.39 7.98 -6.33
C THR A 551 5.71 7.70 -7.67
N LYS A 552 6.09 6.62 -8.35
CA LYS A 552 5.47 6.22 -9.62
C LYS A 552 3.97 5.97 -9.48
N ASN A 553 3.56 5.19 -8.47
CA ASN A 553 2.16 4.88 -8.24
C ASN A 553 1.33 6.13 -7.88
N VAL A 554 1.86 7.02 -7.03
CA VAL A 554 1.20 8.28 -6.68
C VAL A 554 1.02 9.16 -7.92
N VAL A 555 2.08 9.32 -8.74
CA VAL A 555 2.02 10.10 -9.99
C VAL A 555 1.00 9.51 -10.95
N ASP A 556 0.94 8.18 -11.10
CA ASP A 556 -0.03 7.49 -11.96
C ASP A 556 -1.48 7.67 -11.44
N LEU A 557 -1.70 7.58 -10.13
CA LEU A 557 -3.00 7.85 -9.50
C LEU A 557 -3.46 9.29 -9.72
N MET A 558 -2.52 10.26 -9.72
CA MET A 558 -2.78 11.65 -10.05
C MET A 558 -2.96 11.89 -11.57
N ASN A 559 -2.95 10.83 -12.40
CA ASN A 559 -2.98 10.90 -13.86
C ASN A 559 -1.80 11.71 -14.44
N GLY A 560 -0.68 11.74 -13.74
CA GLY A 560 0.56 12.37 -14.16
C GLY A 560 1.48 11.43 -14.93
N SER A 561 2.73 11.89 -15.11
CA SER A 561 3.80 11.05 -15.68
C SER A 561 5.13 11.36 -15.02
N ILE A 562 5.98 10.35 -14.89
CA ILE A 562 7.37 10.51 -14.44
C ILE A 562 8.30 9.93 -15.48
N ARG A 563 9.38 10.66 -15.78
CA ARG A 563 10.45 10.24 -16.70
C ARG A 563 11.78 10.42 -16.01
N VAL A 564 12.74 9.59 -16.40
CA VAL A 564 14.11 9.61 -15.86
C VAL A 564 15.08 9.51 -17.02
N GLU A 565 16.05 10.41 -17.02
CA GLU A 565 17.20 10.39 -17.91
C GLU A 565 18.46 10.38 -17.03
N SER A 566 19.32 9.40 -17.18
CA SER A 566 20.51 9.28 -16.34
C SER A 566 21.65 8.63 -17.12
N THR A 567 22.86 9.07 -16.79
CA THR A 567 24.09 8.50 -17.36
C THR A 567 25.09 8.28 -16.23
N PRO A 568 25.71 7.10 -16.12
CA PRO A 568 26.71 6.84 -15.10
C PRO A 568 27.82 7.89 -15.08
N GLY A 569 28.07 8.47 -13.92
CA GLY A 569 29.08 9.51 -13.69
C GLY A 569 28.74 10.92 -14.19
N LYS A 570 27.54 11.13 -14.74
CA LYS A 570 27.07 12.46 -15.19
C LYS A 570 25.86 12.99 -14.42
N GLY A 571 25.24 12.15 -13.58
CA GLY A 571 24.06 12.48 -12.81
C GLY A 571 22.74 11.98 -13.43
N SER A 572 21.62 12.47 -12.90
CA SER A 572 20.28 12.07 -13.30
C SER A 572 19.36 13.28 -13.44
N VAL A 573 18.36 13.14 -14.30
CA VAL A 573 17.28 14.12 -14.48
C VAL A 573 15.95 13.40 -14.29
N PHE A 574 15.21 13.79 -13.28
CA PHE A 574 13.85 13.33 -13.00
C PHE A 574 12.86 14.40 -13.44
N THR A 575 11.92 14.03 -14.27
CA THR A 575 10.86 14.93 -14.73
C THR A 575 9.49 14.34 -14.36
N VAL A 576 8.76 15.02 -13.49
CA VAL A 576 7.40 14.67 -13.05
C VAL A 576 6.45 15.69 -13.63
N THR A 577 5.37 15.21 -14.23
CA THR A 577 4.28 16.05 -14.75
C THR A 577 3.00 15.71 -14.01
N LEU A 578 2.42 16.69 -13.32
CA LEU A 578 1.18 16.52 -12.55
C LEU A 578 0.09 17.43 -13.13
N PRO A 579 -1.04 16.87 -13.57
CA PRO A 579 -2.21 17.67 -13.95
C PRO A 579 -2.98 18.09 -12.70
N LEU A 580 -2.87 19.36 -12.31
CA LEU A 580 -3.59 19.92 -11.17
C LEU A 580 -4.73 20.81 -11.63
N LYS A 581 -5.84 20.80 -10.89
CA LYS A 581 -6.99 21.63 -11.17
C LYS A 581 -6.75 23.03 -10.62
N LEU A 582 -7.06 24.06 -11.42
CA LEU A 582 -6.96 25.44 -10.96
C LEU A 582 -8.03 25.73 -9.89
N GLN A 583 -7.66 26.51 -8.91
CA GLN A 583 -8.60 27.12 -7.98
C GLN A 583 -9.21 28.35 -8.68
N GLU A 584 -10.53 28.48 -8.68
CA GLU A 584 -11.24 29.57 -9.35
C GLU A 584 -11.29 30.86 -8.52
N ASP A 585 -10.80 30.83 -7.28
CA ASP A 585 -10.82 31.99 -6.39
C ASP A 585 -9.60 32.90 -6.61
N GLY A 586 -9.88 34.14 -6.89
CA GLY A 586 -9.06 35.35 -6.97
C GLY A 586 -7.55 35.22 -7.03
N GLU A 587 -6.97 35.57 -8.18
CA GLU A 587 -5.57 35.97 -8.22
C GLU A 587 -5.40 37.12 -7.21
N GLU A 588 -4.35 37.06 -6.38
CA GLU A 588 -3.96 38.21 -5.55
C GLU A 588 -3.62 39.36 -6.51
N GLU A 589 -4.49 40.37 -6.54
CA GLU A 589 -4.27 41.49 -7.42
C GLU A 589 -3.10 42.30 -6.90
N VAL A 590 -2.14 42.57 -7.79
CA VAL A 590 -1.03 43.48 -7.50
C VAL A 590 -1.65 44.86 -7.18
N PRO A 591 -1.29 45.50 -6.04
CA PRO A 591 -1.80 46.82 -5.71
C PRO A 591 -1.59 47.76 -6.88
N ARG A 592 -2.66 48.55 -7.22
CA ARG A 592 -2.71 49.38 -8.43
C ARG A 592 -1.55 50.37 -8.56
N GLU A 593 -0.97 50.78 -7.45
CA GLU A 593 0.15 51.72 -7.40
C GLU A 593 1.46 51.13 -7.96
N TRP A 594 1.59 49.80 -7.98
CA TRP A 594 2.78 49.11 -8.53
C TRP A 594 2.67 48.87 -10.04
N ILE A 595 1.48 49.01 -10.61
CA ILE A 595 1.25 48.80 -12.06
C ILE A 595 1.99 49.88 -12.86
N GLY A 596 2.91 49.47 -13.73
CA GLY A 596 3.76 50.35 -14.55
C GLY A 596 4.93 50.95 -13.82
N VAL A 597 5.17 50.64 -12.54
CA VAL A 597 6.37 51.05 -11.79
C VAL A 597 7.61 50.39 -12.39
N ARG A 598 8.67 51.15 -12.57
CA ARG A 598 9.95 50.64 -13.07
C ARG A 598 10.71 49.96 -11.95
N CYS A 599 11.08 48.69 -12.20
CA CYS A 599 11.74 47.86 -11.22
C CYS A 599 13.13 47.43 -11.72
N LEU A 600 14.14 47.44 -10.85
CA LEU A 600 15.48 46.92 -11.15
C LEU A 600 15.70 45.63 -10.36
N MET A 601 15.96 44.54 -11.09
CA MET A 601 16.41 43.28 -10.50
C MET A 601 17.92 43.14 -10.61
N VAL A 602 18.57 42.72 -9.53
CA VAL A 602 20.03 42.58 -9.45
C VAL A 602 20.38 41.24 -8.85
N ASP A 603 21.02 40.38 -9.63
CA ASP A 603 21.45 39.03 -9.19
C ASP A 603 22.61 38.62 -10.09
N ASP A 604 23.63 37.94 -9.57
CA ASP A 604 24.77 37.51 -10.39
C ASP A 604 24.44 36.35 -11.32
N ASP A 605 23.34 35.64 -11.05
CA ASP A 605 22.79 34.62 -11.95
C ASP A 605 21.84 35.27 -12.98
N ARG A 606 22.25 35.25 -14.22
CA ARG A 606 21.47 35.80 -15.34
C ARG A 606 20.11 35.12 -15.52
N MET A 607 20.04 33.82 -15.25
CA MET A 607 18.81 33.06 -15.42
C MET A 607 17.78 33.46 -14.33
N ILE A 608 18.26 33.69 -13.10
CA ILE A 608 17.38 34.19 -12.02
C ILE A 608 16.89 35.58 -12.39
N CYS A 609 17.75 36.43 -12.90
CA CYS A 609 17.37 37.77 -13.36
C CYS A 609 16.31 37.76 -14.46
N GLU A 610 16.49 36.95 -15.51
CA GLU A 610 15.54 36.81 -16.62
C GLU A 610 14.17 36.28 -16.13
N ASN A 611 14.15 35.28 -15.26
CA ASN A 611 12.93 34.73 -14.68
C ASN A 611 12.21 35.72 -13.77
N ALA A 612 12.95 36.43 -12.94
CA ALA A 612 12.42 37.47 -12.05
C ALA A 612 11.84 38.64 -12.84
N ALA A 613 12.51 39.08 -13.90
CA ALA A 613 12.01 40.13 -14.78
C ALA A 613 10.72 39.70 -15.48
N GLU A 614 10.63 38.48 -16.00
CA GLU A 614 9.39 37.94 -16.62
C GLU A 614 8.24 37.91 -15.58
N LEU A 615 8.49 37.48 -14.33
CA LEU A 615 7.48 37.49 -13.27
C LEU A 615 7.01 38.91 -12.96
N LEU A 616 7.92 39.87 -12.77
CA LEU A 616 7.61 41.25 -12.47
C LEU A 616 6.83 41.92 -13.60
N ASP A 617 7.19 41.65 -14.86
CA ASP A 617 6.45 42.15 -16.04
C ASP A 617 5.05 41.54 -16.13
N ASP A 618 4.90 40.24 -15.84
CA ASP A 618 3.59 39.56 -15.77
C ASP A 618 2.69 40.18 -14.64
N MET A 619 3.30 40.67 -13.56
CA MET A 619 2.62 41.40 -12.46
C MET A 619 2.30 42.85 -12.81
N GLY A 620 2.69 43.31 -14.01
CA GLY A 620 2.38 44.64 -14.49
C GLY A 620 3.41 45.71 -14.12
N LEU A 621 4.53 45.37 -13.52
CA LEU A 621 5.70 46.25 -13.36
C LEU A 621 6.45 46.37 -14.67
N ARG A 622 7.44 47.29 -14.74
CA ARG A 622 8.41 47.37 -15.85
C ARG A 622 9.77 46.97 -15.37
N ALA A 623 10.12 45.70 -15.58
CA ALA A 623 11.32 45.10 -15.02
C ALA A 623 12.53 45.28 -15.94
N GLU A 624 13.61 45.68 -15.36
CA GLU A 624 14.96 45.61 -15.94
C GLU A 624 15.86 44.82 -15.02
N PHE A 625 16.92 44.21 -15.56
CA PHE A 625 17.84 43.48 -14.73
C PHE A 625 19.31 43.74 -15.08
N VAL A 626 20.16 43.57 -14.10
CA VAL A 626 21.63 43.59 -14.21
C VAL A 626 22.26 42.47 -13.39
N THR A 627 23.46 42.03 -13.81
CA THR A 627 24.06 40.82 -13.21
C THR A 627 25.22 41.13 -12.27
N ASP A 628 25.39 42.40 -11.90
CA ASP A 628 26.40 42.82 -10.92
C ASP A 628 26.03 44.13 -10.22
N GLY A 629 26.54 44.26 -8.98
CA GLY A 629 26.24 45.41 -8.12
C GLY A 629 26.80 46.76 -8.61
N HIS A 630 27.88 46.79 -9.34
CA HIS A 630 28.47 48.04 -9.88
C HIS A 630 27.58 48.61 -10.98
N THR A 631 27.11 47.73 -11.89
CA THR A 631 26.18 48.07 -12.94
C THR A 631 24.86 48.53 -12.35
N ALA A 632 24.36 47.86 -11.30
CA ALA A 632 23.12 48.24 -10.59
C ALA A 632 23.20 49.70 -10.07
N VAL A 633 24.29 50.04 -9.36
CA VAL A 633 24.47 51.40 -8.86
C VAL A 633 24.55 52.41 -10.02
N HIS A 634 25.16 52.07 -11.15
CA HIS A 634 25.26 52.94 -12.31
C HIS A 634 23.87 53.14 -12.94
N TYR A 635 23.07 52.10 -13.09
CA TYR A 635 21.73 52.18 -13.67
C TYR A 635 20.80 53.03 -12.79
N VAL A 636 20.83 52.86 -11.47
CA VAL A 636 20.06 53.64 -10.53
C VAL A 636 20.44 55.10 -10.61
N LEU A 637 21.77 55.38 -10.62
CA LEU A 637 22.29 56.76 -10.77
C LEU A 637 21.88 57.44 -12.09
N GLN A 638 21.81 56.65 -13.15
CA GLN A 638 21.43 57.16 -14.46
C GLN A 638 19.88 57.41 -14.52
N ALA A 639 19.11 56.47 -13.96
CA ALA A 639 17.65 56.56 -13.92
C ALA A 639 17.17 57.78 -13.10
N GLU A 640 17.83 58.06 -11.96
CA GLU A 640 17.50 59.19 -11.10
C GLU A 640 17.70 60.56 -11.78
N LYS A 641 18.60 60.62 -12.75
CA LYS A 641 18.80 61.82 -13.58
C LYS A 641 17.79 61.94 -14.73
N SER A 642 16.99 60.93 -14.98
CA SER A 642 15.95 60.82 -15.98
C SER A 642 14.59 61.23 -15.42
N ALA A 643 13.60 61.39 -16.28
CA ALA A 643 12.21 61.61 -15.86
C ALA A 643 11.49 60.31 -15.40
N ASP A 644 12.17 59.18 -15.38
CA ASP A 644 11.57 57.87 -15.11
C ASP A 644 12.51 57.07 -14.18
N PRO A 645 12.59 57.42 -12.88
CA PRO A 645 13.41 56.69 -11.90
C PRO A 645 12.87 55.30 -11.59
N TYR A 646 13.70 54.43 -10.97
CA TYR A 646 13.23 53.16 -10.46
C TYR A 646 12.37 53.38 -9.21
N GLY A 647 11.14 52.84 -9.19
CA GLY A 647 10.27 52.85 -8.03
C GLY A 647 10.41 51.62 -7.13
N LEU A 648 11.14 50.60 -7.56
CA LEU A 648 11.48 49.39 -6.79
C LEU A 648 12.82 48.87 -7.19
N VAL A 649 13.63 48.43 -6.21
CA VAL A 649 14.91 47.73 -6.44
C VAL A 649 14.89 46.43 -5.68
N ILE A 650 15.15 45.35 -6.38
CA ILE A 650 15.28 44.00 -5.80
C ILE A 650 16.72 43.55 -6.03
N VAL A 651 17.46 43.23 -4.97
CA VAL A 651 18.89 42.92 -5.06
C VAL A 651 19.26 41.67 -4.30
N ASP A 652 20.01 40.77 -4.92
CA ASP A 652 20.52 39.58 -4.23
C ASP A 652 21.53 39.96 -3.15
N TRP A 653 21.45 39.31 -2.01
CA TRP A 653 22.42 39.54 -0.93
C TRP A 653 23.84 39.17 -1.29
N LYS A 654 24.04 37.91 -1.75
CA LYS A 654 25.35 37.35 -2.01
C LYS A 654 25.72 37.42 -3.48
N MET A 655 26.42 38.47 -3.86
CA MET A 655 26.97 38.63 -5.20
C MET A 655 28.49 38.76 -5.15
N PRO A 656 29.24 38.32 -6.18
CA PRO A 656 30.66 38.56 -6.30
C PRO A 656 30.99 40.08 -6.28
N ASP A 657 32.13 40.43 -5.74
CA ASP A 657 32.68 41.78 -5.71
C ASP A 657 31.92 42.82 -4.87
N MET A 658 30.61 42.84 -4.84
CA MET A 658 29.77 43.76 -4.07
C MET A 658 28.47 43.09 -3.66
N ASP A 659 28.26 42.87 -2.36
CA ASP A 659 27.01 42.29 -1.83
C ASP A 659 25.83 43.28 -1.90
N GLY A 660 24.65 42.75 -1.75
CA GLY A 660 23.39 43.49 -1.86
C GLY A 660 23.25 44.59 -0.78
N VAL A 661 23.84 44.42 0.40
CA VAL A 661 23.83 45.42 1.46
C VAL A 661 24.69 46.63 1.08
N GLU A 662 25.88 46.38 0.50
CA GLU A 662 26.74 47.45 0.01
C GLU A 662 26.18 48.13 -1.25
N VAL A 663 25.52 47.37 -2.14
CA VAL A 663 24.74 47.93 -3.26
C VAL A 663 23.67 48.89 -2.70
N THR A 664 22.89 48.44 -1.73
CA THR A 664 21.85 49.25 -1.08
C THR A 664 22.43 50.50 -0.44
N ARG A 665 23.52 50.39 0.30
CA ARG A 665 24.22 51.52 0.93
C ARG A 665 24.67 52.56 -0.09
N ARG A 666 25.09 52.14 -1.29
CA ARG A 666 25.52 53.04 -2.37
C ARG A 666 24.35 53.71 -3.09
N ILE A 667 23.30 52.94 -3.40
CA ILE A 667 22.13 53.53 -4.09
C ILE A 667 21.35 54.45 -3.16
N ARG A 668 21.32 54.20 -1.84
CA ARG A 668 20.66 55.07 -0.86
C ARG A 668 21.31 56.46 -0.74
N LYS A 669 22.54 56.63 -1.19
CA LYS A 669 23.16 57.97 -1.29
C LYS A 669 22.56 58.84 -2.39
N VAL A 670 21.72 58.24 -3.26
CA VAL A 670 21.20 58.84 -4.45
C VAL A 670 19.67 58.85 -4.46
N ILE A 671 19.06 57.68 -4.18
CA ILE A 671 17.62 57.56 -4.09
C ILE A 671 17.12 57.87 -2.66
N GLY A 672 15.95 58.41 -2.52
CA GLY A 672 15.32 58.68 -1.25
C GLY A 672 15.00 57.43 -0.44
N ALA A 673 14.50 57.64 0.78
CA ALA A 673 14.00 56.55 1.64
C ALA A 673 12.71 55.96 1.10
N ASP A 674 11.97 56.70 0.30
CA ASP A 674 10.61 56.31 -0.20
C ASP A 674 10.65 55.25 -1.30
N THR A 675 11.79 55.06 -1.98
CA THR A 675 11.94 53.97 -2.96
C THR A 675 12.29 52.69 -2.22
N PRO A 676 11.42 51.62 -2.24
CA PRO A 676 11.72 50.36 -1.58
C PRO A 676 12.92 49.64 -2.20
N VAL A 677 13.73 49.13 -1.32
CA VAL A 677 14.85 48.22 -1.67
C VAL A 677 14.64 46.93 -0.94
N ILE A 678 14.39 45.87 -1.70
CA ILE A 678 14.18 44.50 -1.21
C ILE A 678 15.47 43.73 -1.40
N VAL A 679 15.95 43.07 -0.34
CA VAL A 679 17.10 42.16 -0.42
C VAL A 679 16.61 40.73 -0.52
N LEU A 680 17.04 40.04 -1.60
CA LEU A 680 16.81 38.61 -1.75
C LEU A 680 17.85 37.84 -0.92
N THR A 681 17.39 36.84 -0.22
CA THR A 681 18.26 35.98 0.59
C THR A 681 17.90 34.50 0.44
N ALA A 682 18.94 33.68 0.44
CA ALA A 682 18.77 32.22 0.47
C ALA A 682 18.74 31.65 1.90
N TYR A 683 18.92 32.50 2.92
CA TYR A 683 19.10 32.11 4.33
C TYR A 683 18.25 32.95 5.27
N ASP A 684 18.24 32.54 6.55
CA ASP A 684 17.76 33.37 7.64
C ASP A 684 18.58 34.66 7.70
N TRP A 685 17.93 35.80 7.56
CA TRP A 685 18.52 37.13 7.54
C TRP A 685 18.84 37.69 8.94
N SER A 686 18.54 36.94 10.00
CA SER A 686 18.71 37.39 11.39
C SER A 686 20.17 37.84 11.69
N GLU A 687 21.14 37.22 11.02
CA GLU A 687 22.54 37.61 11.18
C GLU A 687 22.90 38.97 10.56
N ILE A 688 22.21 39.36 9.50
CA ILE A 688 22.49 40.59 8.73
C ILE A 688 21.42 41.64 8.86
N GLU A 689 20.28 41.34 9.49
CA GLU A 689 19.14 42.23 9.55
C GLU A 689 19.52 43.64 10.04
N ARG A 690 20.27 43.73 11.08
CA ARG A 690 20.69 45.01 11.64
C ARG A 690 21.52 45.82 10.65
N GLU A 691 22.53 45.20 10.04
CA GLU A 691 23.43 45.89 9.08
C GLU A 691 22.68 46.28 7.81
N ALA A 692 21.81 45.42 7.32
CA ALA A 692 21.00 45.69 6.13
C ALA A 692 19.99 46.82 6.37
N ARG A 693 19.31 46.84 7.53
CA ARG A 693 18.44 47.96 7.90
C ARG A 693 19.17 49.26 8.09
N GLU A 694 20.39 49.24 8.68
CA GLU A 694 21.26 50.41 8.77
C GLU A 694 21.73 50.89 7.37
N ALA A 695 21.86 50.00 6.41
CA ALA A 695 22.17 50.35 5.02
C ALA A 695 20.94 50.91 4.27
N GLY A 696 19.72 50.78 4.82
CA GLY A 696 18.46 51.30 4.25
C GLY A 696 17.70 50.26 3.44
N VAL A 697 17.88 48.97 3.70
CA VAL A 697 17.01 47.91 3.17
C VAL A 697 15.58 48.06 3.72
N THR A 698 14.61 48.03 2.84
CA THR A 698 13.19 48.18 3.22
C THR A 698 12.59 46.89 3.67
N ALA A 699 12.84 45.82 2.93
CA ALA A 699 12.29 44.48 3.21
C ALA A 699 13.27 43.38 2.75
N PHE A 700 13.00 42.15 3.27
CA PHE A 700 13.73 40.93 2.87
C PHE A 700 12.76 39.99 2.19
N LEU A 701 13.24 39.23 1.21
CA LEU A 701 12.47 38.21 0.53
C LEU A 701 13.30 36.96 0.33
N ALA A 702 12.83 35.81 0.83
CA ALA A 702 13.54 34.54 0.67
C ALA A 702 13.43 34.01 -0.75
N LYS A 703 14.55 33.47 -1.28
CA LYS A 703 14.56 32.71 -2.55
C LYS A 703 14.12 31.24 -2.28
N PRO A 704 13.34 30.61 -3.17
CA PRO A 704 12.76 31.22 -4.38
C PRO A 704 11.56 32.11 -4.03
N PHE A 705 11.44 33.22 -4.73
CA PHE A 705 10.25 34.06 -4.62
C PHE A 705 9.30 33.81 -5.80
N TYR A 706 8.01 34.02 -5.57
CA TYR A 706 6.93 33.74 -6.49
C TYR A 706 5.82 34.79 -6.37
N HIS A 707 4.83 34.73 -7.26
CA HIS A 707 3.82 35.78 -7.42
C HIS A 707 3.11 36.16 -6.11
N ALA A 708 2.53 35.19 -5.37
CA ALA A 708 1.80 35.48 -4.14
C ALA A 708 2.69 36.13 -3.06
N LYS A 709 3.93 35.62 -2.88
CA LYS A 709 4.86 36.14 -1.87
C LYS A 709 5.30 37.58 -2.18
N LEU A 710 5.48 37.87 -3.47
CA LEU A 710 5.84 39.22 -3.90
C LEU A 710 4.64 40.17 -3.83
N CYS A 711 3.42 39.73 -4.22
CA CYS A 711 2.18 40.49 -4.05
C CYS A 711 1.93 40.86 -2.58
N GLY A 712 2.05 39.90 -1.67
CA GLY A 712 1.92 40.12 -0.23
C GLY A 712 2.89 41.20 0.27
N LEU A 713 4.16 41.10 -0.12
CA LEU A 713 5.19 42.09 0.26
C LEU A 713 4.91 43.47 -0.34
N LEU A 714 4.48 43.56 -1.61
CA LEU A 714 4.09 44.83 -2.24
C LEU A 714 2.85 45.42 -1.57
N GLY A 715 1.90 44.61 -1.14
CA GLY A 715 0.76 45.05 -0.36
C GLY A 715 1.15 45.66 1.00
N GLU A 716 2.09 45.02 1.71
CA GLU A 716 2.65 45.55 2.97
C GLU A 716 3.32 46.92 2.73
N LEU A 717 4.09 47.03 1.65
CA LEU A 717 4.77 48.27 1.30
C LEU A 717 3.84 49.37 0.89
N SER A 718 2.62 49.04 0.42
CA SER A 718 1.55 49.98 0.09
C SER A 718 0.74 50.43 1.30
N GLY A 719 0.97 49.84 2.47
CA GLY A 719 0.24 50.15 3.70
C GLY A 719 -1.13 49.47 3.80
N GLU A 720 -1.45 48.54 2.92
CA GLU A 720 -2.55 47.59 3.11
C GLU A 720 -2.19 46.72 4.30
N LYS A 721 -3.06 46.63 5.29
CA LYS A 721 -2.81 45.75 6.44
C LYS A 721 -2.68 44.33 5.91
N PRO A 722 -1.60 43.59 6.24
CA PRO A 722 -1.49 42.20 5.87
C PRO A 722 -2.70 41.46 6.43
N GLN A 723 -3.36 40.64 5.61
CA GLN A 723 -4.09 39.49 6.17
C GLN A 723 -3.03 38.71 6.92
N GLN A 724 -3.14 38.71 8.23
CA GLN A 724 -2.17 38.19 9.14
C GLN A 724 -1.79 36.75 8.74
N GLU A 725 -0.69 36.60 8.00
CA GLU A 725 0.13 35.41 8.16
C GLU A 725 0.70 35.45 9.56
N ILE A 726 0.22 34.54 10.37
CA ILE A 726 0.64 34.37 11.75
C ILE A 726 2.10 33.88 11.73
N ARG A 727 3.07 34.80 11.63
CA ARG A 727 4.45 34.51 11.99
C ARG A 727 4.53 34.40 13.50
N ARG A 728 4.87 33.21 13.97
CA ARG A 728 5.01 32.94 15.38
C ARG A 728 6.43 32.89 15.84
N PRO A 729 6.71 33.39 17.04
CA PRO A 729 7.69 32.77 17.88
C PRO A 729 7.14 31.45 18.41
N ALA A 730 7.89 30.37 18.31
CA ALA A 730 7.59 29.13 18.99
C ALA A 730 7.36 29.40 20.49
N LEU A 731 6.27 28.83 21.05
CA LEU A 731 5.98 28.75 22.47
C LEU A 731 6.03 30.09 23.27
N SER A 732 5.24 31.10 22.90
CA SER A 732 5.19 32.34 23.68
C SER A 732 3.78 32.77 24.16
N VAL A 733 2.75 31.98 23.90
CA VAL A 733 1.42 32.21 24.46
C VAL A 733 1.27 31.41 25.74
N ASP A 734 1.09 32.10 26.85
CA ASP A 734 0.82 31.46 28.15
C ASP A 734 -0.68 31.13 28.23
N TYR A 735 -1.00 29.85 28.29
CA TYR A 735 -2.36 29.34 28.43
C TYR A 735 -2.71 28.97 29.90
N ALA A 736 -2.08 29.62 30.88
CA ALA A 736 -2.24 29.29 32.32
C ALA A 736 -3.70 29.31 32.82
N ASP A 737 -4.54 30.08 32.16
CA ASP A 737 -5.96 30.20 32.53
C ASP A 737 -6.88 29.25 31.72
N LYS A 738 -6.36 28.50 30.76
CA LYS A 738 -7.11 27.58 29.89
C LYS A 738 -7.13 26.16 30.44
N ARG A 739 -8.28 25.51 30.35
CA ARG A 739 -8.48 24.13 30.80
C ARG A 739 -8.73 23.20 29.62
N ILE A 740 -7.89 22.22 29.46
CA ILE A 740 -7.96 21.24 28.38
C ILE A 740 -8.31 19.88 28.96
N LEU A 741 -9.34 19.24 28.43
CA LEU A 741 -9.64 17.84 28.72
C LEU A 741 -8.93 16.96 27.69
N LEU A 742 -7.98 16.17 28.14
CA LEU A 742 -7.22 15.20 27.34
C LEU A 742 -7.83 13.81 27.51
N VAL A 743 -8.32 13.23 26.41
CA VAL A 743 -8.96 11.91 26.40
C VAL A 743 -8.12 10.97 25.58
N GLU A 744 -7.51 9.99 26.23
CA GLU A 744 -6.55 9.05 25.64
C GLU A 744 -6.54 7.77 26.47
N ASP A 745 -6.73 6.60 25.85
CA ASP A 745 -6.77 5.33 26.58
C ASP A 745 -5.39 4.78 26.94
N ASN A 746 -4.38 5.10 26.15
CA ASN A 746 -3.01 4.65 26.37
C ASN A 746 -2.28 5.56 27.36
N GLU A 747 -1.87 4.99 28.51
CA GLU A 747 -1.20 5.72 29.58
C GLU A 747 0.07 6.45 29.13
N ILE A 748 0.89 5.84 28.27
CA ILE A 748 2.13 6.46 27.76
C ILE A 748 1.79 7.63 26.84
N ASN A 749 0.84 7.47 25.93
CA ASN A 749 0.42 8.56 25.03
C ASN A 749 -0.17 9.72 25.81
N ARG A 750 -0.96 9.42 26.85
CA ARG A 750 -1.57 10.40 27.74
C ARG A 750 -0.50 11.17 28.51
N GLU A 751 0.53 10.48 29.02
CA GLU A 751 1.67 11.11 29.71
C GLU A 751 2.45 12.03 28.76
N ILE A 752 2.75 11.58 27.54
CA ILE A 752 3.44 12.38 26.52
C ILE A 752 2.61 13.62 26.16
N ALA A 753 1.30 13.44 25.90
CA ALA A 753 0.42 14.55 25.56
C ALA A 753 0.33 15.57 26.71
N ARG A 754 0.22 15.10 27.96
CA ARG A 754 0.20 15.96 29.15
C ARG A 754 1.47 16.78 29.27
N GLU A 755 2.64 16.17 29.12
CA GLU A 755 3.93 16.89 29.20
C GLU A 755 4.05 17.94 28.10
N LEU A 756 3.73 17.56 26.84
CA LEU A 756 3.83 18.49 25.70
C LEU A 756 2.85 19.66 25.81
N ILE A 757 1.60 19.40 26.23
CA ILE A 757 0.61 20.46 26.41
C ILE A 757 0.91 21.27 27.66
N GLY A 758 1.43 20.62 28.71
CA GLY A 758 1.77 21.28 29.97
C GLY A 758 2.86 22.34 29.83
N GLU A 759 3.77 22.21 28.86
CA GLU A 759 4.76 23.26 28.53
C GLU A 759 4.10 24.58 28.11
N SER A 760 2.86 24.55 27.61
CA SER A 760 2.09 25.73 27.25
C SER A 760 1.45 26.47 28.45
N GLY A 761 1.57 25.93 29.68
CA GLY A 761 0.97 26.48 30.90
C GLY A 761 -0.48 26.07 31.13
N ALA A 762 -1.19 25.47 30.20
CA ALA A 762 -2.58 25.08 30.30
C ALA A 762 -2.83 24.05 31.43
N VAL A 763 -3.99 24.14 32.05
CA VAL A 763 -4.45 23.16 33.05
C VAL A 763 -5.05 21.97 32.34
N ILE A 764 -4.46 20.78 32.55
CA ILE A 764 -4.87 19.55 31.85
C ILE A 764 -5.62 18.66 32.86
N GLU A 765 -6.78 18.19 32.44
CA GLU A 765 -7.52 17.12 33.09
C GLU A 765 -7.59 15.92 32.17
N GLU A 766 -7.50 14.72 32.72
CA GLU A 766 -7.34 13.50 31.93
C GLU A 766 -8.57 12.60 32.05
N ALA A 767 -8.97 11.99 30.94
CA ALA A 767 -9.92 10.90 30.87
C ALA A 767 -9.32 9.73 30.10
N CYS A 768 -9.59 8.51 30.52
CA CYS A 768 -9.01 7.31 29.93
C CYS A 768 -9.91 6.64 28.90
N ASP A 769 -11.10 7.14 28.63
CA ASP A 769 -12.00 6.74 27.56
C ASP A 769 -13.13 7.75 27.33
N GLY A 770 -13.95 7.45 26.31
CA GLY A 770 -15.07 8.33 25.93
C GLY A 770 -16.16 8.42 26.98
N GLU A 771 -16.43 7.37 27.75
CA GLU A 771 -17.46 7.40 28.81
C GLU A 771 -17.06 8.32 29.95
N GLU A 772 -15.80 8.21 30.38
CA GLU A 772 -15.25 9.08 31.43
C GLU A 772 -15.23 10.55 30.97
N ALA A 773 -14.83 10.79 29.71
CA ALA A 773 -14.85 12.15 29.15
C ALA A 773 -16.26 12.76 29.14
N VAL A 774 -17.26 12.00 28.69
CA VAL A 774 -18.67 12.43 28.71
C VAL A 774 -19.14 12.74 30.12
N GLN A 775 -18.78 11.90 31.11
CA GLN A 775 -19.15 12.09 32.50
C GLN A 775 -18.45 13.31 33.09
N MET A 776 -17.16 13.53 32.85
CA MET A 776 -16.42 14.69 33.31
C MET A 776 -17.01 15.99 32.76
N VAL A 777 -17.36 16.04 31.50
CA VAL A 777 -18.03 17.18 30.90
C VAL A 777 -19.41 17.39 31.51
N ALA A 778 -20.19 16.32 31.73
CA ALA A 778 -21.53 16.42 32.34
C ALA A 778 -21.51 16.95 33.80
N ASP A 779 -20.50 16.52 34.58
CA ASP A 779 -20.35 16.90 36.00
C ASP A 779 -19.68 18.27 36.16
N SER A 780 -19.02 18.79 35.12
CA SER A 780 -18.39 20.09 35.16
C SER A 780 -19.42 21.23 35.07
N LYS A 781 -19.02 22.44 35.50
CA LYS A 781 -19.81 23.67 35.26
C LYS A 781 -19.76 24.06 33.82
N GLU A 782 -20.77 24.78 33.31
CA GLU A 782 -20.73 25.35 31.97
C GLU A 782 -19.51 26.27 31.82
N GLY A 783 -18.78 26.09 30.69
CA GLY A 783 -17.56 26.82 30.37
C GLY A 783 -16.34 26.43 31.21
N TYR A 784 -16.35 25.26 31.86
CA TYR A 784 -15.22 24.79 32.68
C TYR A 784 -14.04 24.33 31.84
N TYR A 785 -14.28 23.69 30.71
CA TYR A 785 -13.24 23.30 29.73
C TYR A 785 -13.26 24.25 28.54
N ASP A 786 -12.08 24.67 28.12
CA ASP A 786 -11.88 25.54 26.94
C ASP A 786 -11.70 24.71 25.67
N MET A 787 -11.20 23.47 25.78
CA MET A 787 -10.95 22.59 24.65
C MET A 787 -10.97 21.13 25.11
N ILE A 788 -11.29 20.20 24.19
CA ILE A 788 -11.20 18.76 24.39
C ILE A 788 -10.30 18.17 23.29
N LEU A 789 -9.25 17.48 23.67
CA LEU A 789 -8.44 16.65 22.80
C LEU A 789 -8.92 15.21 22.94
N MET A 790 -9.47 14.65 21.87
CA MET A 790 -10.22 13.40 21.91
C MET A 790 -9.57 12.34 21.02
N ASP A 791 -9.06 11.27 21.59
CA ASP A 791 -8.67 10.11 20.81
C ASP A 791 -9.90 9.47 20.15
N ILE A 792 -9.75 9.04 18.91
CA ILE A 792 -10.83 8.40 18.17
C ILE A 792 -10.99 6.94 18.60
N GLN A 793 -9.89 6.21 18.73
CA GLN A 793 -9.91 4.76 18.96
C GLN A 793 -9.69 4.42 20.43
N MET A 794 -10.77 4.36 21.18
CA MET A 794 -10.77 4.02 22.60
C MET A 794 -11.71 2.85 22.90
N PRO A 795 -11.45 2.07 23.97
CA PRO A 795 -12.35 1.04 24.44
C PRO A 795 -13.64 1.64 25.05
N ARG A 796 -14.68 0.84 25.14
CA ARG A 796 -16.00 1.17 25.72
C ARG A 796 -16.78 2.16 24.86
N MET A 797 -16.33 3.39 24.74
CA MET A 797 -16.92 4.45 23.91
C MET A 797 -15.83 5.09 23.06
N ASP A 798 -15.98 5.06 21.75
CA ASP A 798 -15.05 5.71 20.86
C ASP A 798 -15.20 7.24 20.85
N GLY A 799 -14.20 7.94 20.30
CA GLY A 799 -14.19 9.40 20.28
C GLY A 799 -15.33 10.02 19.48
N TYR A 800 -15.82 9.33 18.46
CA TYR A 800 -16.97 9.80 17.67
C TYR A 800 -18.28 9.72 18.48
N GLU A 801 -18.46 8.62 19.20
CA GLU A 801 -19.62 8.42 20.08
C GLU A 801 -19.60 9.40 21.24
N ALA A 802 -18.43 9.58 21.87
CA ALA A 802 -18.22 10.53 22.95
C ALA A 802 -18.52 11.97 22.48
N THR A 803 -18.02 12.37 21.33
CA THR A 803 -18.30 13.70 20.76
C THR A 803 -19.78 13.90 20.50
N LYS A 804 -20.46 12.93 19.89
CA LYS A 804 -21.92 12.99 19.66
C LYS A 804 -22.68 13.08 20.99
N ALA A 805 -22.25 12.37 22.02
CA ALA A 805 -22.86 12.43 23.34
C ALA A 805 -22.69 13.82 23.97
N ILE A 806 -21.47 14.38 23.94
CA ILE A 806 -21.18 15.73 24.43
C ILE A 806 -22.02 16.76 23.68
N ARG A 807 -22.03 16.72 22.34
CA ARG A 807 -22.80 17.68 21.52
C ARG A 807 -24.32 17.61 21.74
N ARG A 808 -24.85 16.50 22.24
CA ARG A 808 -26.26 16.30 22.58
C ARG A 808 -26.64 16.74 23.99
N MET A 809 -25.66 17.11 24.84
CA MET A 809 -25.94 17.58 26.16
C MET A 809 -26.75 18.90 26.12
N ASN A 810 -27.68 19.05 27.04
CA ASN A 810 -28.49 20.28 27.14
C ASN A 810 -27.72 21.39 27.87
N ARG A 811 -26.59 21.81 27.30
CA ARG A 811 -25.68 22.85 27.80
C ARG A 811 -25.22 23.74 26.62
N ALA A 812 -25.09 25.00 26.87
CA ALA A 812 -24.73 25.98 25.83
C ALA A 812 -23.28 25.84 25.37
N ASP A 813 -22.38 25.50 26.29
CA ASP A 813 -20.95 25.28 26.01
C ASP A 813 -20.68 23.98 25.26
N ALA A 814 -21.45 22.92 25.50
CA ALA A 814 -21.27 21.61 24.86
C ALA A 814 -21.40 21.66 23.33
N ILE A 815 -22.10 22.67 22.80
CA ILE A 815 -22.21 22.88 21.35
C ILE A 815 -21.00 23.64 20.80
N LYS A 816 -20.39 24.52 21.62
CA LYS A 816 -19.36 25.48 21.17
C LYS A 816 -17.94 25.01 21.49
N ILE A 817 -17.74 24.20 22.52
CA ILE A 817 -16.41 23.78 22.96
C ILE A 817 -15.65 23.14 21.78
N PRO A 818 -14.44 23.60 21.48
CA PRO A 818 -13.59 22.94 20.48
C PRO A 818 -13.29 21.50 20.87
N ILE A 819 -13.64 20.54 20.03
CA ILE A 819 -13.27 19.14 20.19
C ILE A 819 -12.37 18.80 19.02
N ILE A 820 -11.12 18.45 19.33
CA ILE A 820 -10.07 18.16 18.36
C ILE A 820 -9.81 16.64 18.37
N ALA A 821 -9.94 16.01 17.23
CA ALA A 821 -9.67 14.58 17.09
C ALA A 821 -8.16 14.29 17.13
N MET A 822 -7.75 13.33 17.92
CA MET A 822 -6.42 12.71 17.85
C MET A 822 -6.55 11.39 17.08
N THR A 823 -5.89 11.26 15.91
CA THR A 823 -6.03 10.10 15.03
C THR A 823 -4.73 9.34 14.91
N ALA A 824 -4.78 8.01 14.82
CA ALA A 824 -3.60 7.21 14.49
C ALA A 824 -3.10 7.44 13.05
N ASN A 825 -3.99 7.93 12.18
CA ASN A 825 -3.71 8.20 10.78
C ASN A 825 -4.51 9.44 10.34
N ALA A 826 -3.84 10.37 9.67
CA ALA A 826 -4.49 11.58 9.13
C ALA A 826 -5.22 11.28 7.79
N PHE A 827 -6.13 10.29 7.73
CA PHE A 827 -6.85 9.98 6.49
C PHE A 827 -8.11 10.84 6.33
N ALA A 828 -8.48 11.11 5.06
CA ALA A 828 -9.67 11.88 4.72
C ALA A 828 -10.97 11.26 5.27
N GLU A 829 -11.03 9.93 5.35
CA GLU A 829 -12.18 9.21 5.92
C GLU A 829 -12.34 9.52 7.41
N ASP A 830 -11.24 9.58 8.16
CA ASP A 830 -11.25 9.92 9.59
C ASP A 830 -11.60 11.39 9.80
N ALA A 831 -11.08 12.30 8.97
CA ALA A 831 -11.41 13.72 9.02
C ALA A 831 -12.90 13.98 8.73
N GLN A 832 -13.45 13.31 7.71
CA GLN A 832 -14.86 13.43 7.37
C GLN A 832 -15.77 12.84 8.46
N ALA A 833 -15.38 11.70 9.04
CA ALA A 833 -16.09 11.07 10.13
C ALA A 833 -16.04 11.96 11.40
N ALA A 834 -14.89 12.57 11.71
CA ALA A 834 -14.73 13.51 12.80
C ALA A 834 -15.63 14.74 12.64
N ALA A 835 -15.64 15.35 11.46
CA ALA A 835 -16.52 16.47 11.15
C ALA A 835 -18.02 16.09 11.27
N GLN A 836 -18.42 14.92 10.77
CA GLN A 836 -19.79 14.39 10.90
C GLN A 836 -20.18 14.08 12.35
N ALA A 837 -19.21 13.72 13.20
CA ALA A 837 -19.44 13.54 14.63
C ALA A 837 -19.60 14.87 15.37
N GLY A 838 -19.18 16.00 14.79
CA GLY A 838 -19.23 17.33 15.39
C GLY A 838 -17.91 17.77 16.01
N MET A 839 -16.78 17.20 15.60
CA MET A 839 -15.43 17.66 15.95
C MET A 839 -15.04 18.86 15.09
N ASN A 840 -14.16 19.72 15.63
CA ASN A 840 -13.80 21.00 15.01
C ASN A 840 -12.54 20.89 14.13
N ALA A 841 -11.60 20.04 14.54
CA ALA A 841 -10.36 19.77 13.81
C ALA A 841 -9.83 18.36 14.14
N HIS A 842 -8.76 17.99 13.48
CA HIS A 842 -8.05 16.75 13.78
C HIS A 842 -6.55 16.93 13.61
N PHE A 843 -5.77 16.11 14.30
CA PHE A 843 -4.33 15.94 14.05
C PHE A 843 -3.90 14.49 14.25
N ALA A 844 -2.79 14.14 13.60
CA ALA A 844 -2.27 12.76 13.63
C ALA A 844 -1.39 12.52 14.85
N LYS A 845 -1.43 11.30 15.38
CA LYS A 845 -0.44 10.78 16.32
C LYS A 845 0.75 10.18 15.54
N PRO A 846 2.02 10.33 15.95
CA PRO A 846 2.44 10.98 17.23
C PRO A 846 2.26 12.49 17.19
N ILE A 847 2.04 13.08 18.35
CA ILE A 847 1.79 14.51 18.50
C ILE A 847 3.00 15.30 18.00
N ASP A 848 2.78 16.12 16.97
CA ASP A 848 3.74 17.10 16.51
C ASP A 848 3.54 18.42 17.26
N ILE A 849 4.61 18.92 17.86
CA ILE A 849 4.56 20.10 18.74
C ILE A 849 4.11 21.34 17.96
N GLU A 850 4.61 21.52 16.74
CA GLU A 850 4.27 22.68 15.89
C GLU A 850 2.79 22.63 15.44
N ALA A 851 2.31 21.44 15.08
CA ALA A 851 0.91 21.26 14.70
C ALA A 851 -0.04 21.47 15.89
N LEU A 852 0.36 20.96 17.09
CA LEU A 852 -0.38 21.17 18.32
C LEU A 852 -0.45 22.66 18.70
N ASP A 853 0.69 23.35 18.63
CA ASP A 853 0.76 24.78 18.96
C ASP A 853 -0.12 25.63 18.01
N LYS A 854 -0.11 25.32 16.72
CA LYS A 854 -1.03 25.94 15.74
C LYS A 854 -2.50 25.76 16.12
N LEU A 855 -2.89 24.55 16.54
CA LEU A 855 -4.26 24.27 16.95
C LEU A 855 -4.63 24.96 18.27
N LEU A 856 -3.75 24.96 19.24
CA LEU A 856 -3.97 25.66 20.51
C LEU A 856 -4.19 27.16 20.27
N TYR A 857 -3.36 27.76 19.43
CA TYR A 857 -3.51 29.17 19.09
C TYR A 857 -4.82 29.46 18.32
N GLN A 858 -5.15 28.61 17.35
CA GLN A 858 -6.37 28.78 16.53
C GLN A 858 -7.65 28.74 17.37
N TYR A 859 -7.68 27.90 18.40
CA TYR A 859 -8.91 27.68 19.17
C TYR A 859 -8.91 28.28 20.59
N LEU A 860 -7.74 28.61 21.15
CA LEU A 860 -7.59 29.17 22.49
C LEU A 860 -6.96 30.57 22.48
N GLY A 861 -6.35 31.01 21.37
CA GLY A 861 -5.80 32.34 21.20
C GLY A 861 -6.93 33.40 21.30
N GLU A 862 -6.69 34.51 21.98
CA GLU A 862 -7.64 35.60 22.04
C GLU A 862 -7.72 36.31 20.66
N GLU A 863 -8.91 36.48 20.13
CA GLU A 863 -9.15 37.42 19.04
C GLU A 863 -8.98 38.83 19.64
N ASP A 864 -7.86 39.50 19.32
CA ASP A 864 -7.71 40.94 19.55
C ASP A 864 -8.59 41.78 18.59
#